data_c497247739c42e42d57ec5764e8c708b
#
_entry.id   c497247739c42e42d57ec5764e8c708b
#
_cell.length_a   1.000
_cell.length_b   1.000
_cell.length_c   1.000
_cell.angle_alpha   90.00
_cell.angle_beta   90.00
_cell.angle_gamma   90.00
#
_symmetry.space_group_name_H-M   'P 1'
#
loop_
_entity.id
_entity.type
_entity.pdbx_description
1 polymer ?
#
loop_
_entity_poly.entity_id
_entity_poly.type
_entity_poly.pdbx_seq_one_letter_code
_entity_poly.pdbx_strand_id
1 'polypeptide(L)'
;MRLRARILVVLALLGWFVTMPAGDRPDDRAYLTQLRVREWLLGPESPLTAWQRAGAVPLLAARTVPPPADAAATERAYERIAAEWAAARSADGAPTRVDAALPPVPVLIRIGERGLQAEAPLPDGKGRALRLPFATRWSLLPAVVAIAIAVLLQRVLLALLLACAAGGIAFAVAALPGQPFAAAEAFGWQAPLTAAQAAVAGAWHFVADAFWRRSVCEDFYLRITVFVVFLFMTVGLITRNGGVHGFVAMLQRRVRGPVSAQLASFAAGVAVFFDDYTNCLLVGSSMRPLCDASRVSREKLAYIVDSTAAPIAGVSVFSTWVTYEMSQYRAPLALVTRADGTPYVPGDAFEVFLATLPFRCYCWFALALVVLSIVMRRDFGPMLAAERRARRGEASRHDADETPMPVHPRARARNAVVPLLVLVVGTVGAMMAIGWSAASRLPDAADLGERVRTMLANSRSDWALLGAAVTAWLVALGMTAAQRLLTVRETLATCLAAMRPLGAAFGILFLAWSLGHLCKDLGTSFFLTTAIRDALSPWALPTTLFLVAAGVAFATGTSFGTMAILLPNVVVLAHQTGANAAFTGDAAAGGPALMLLCIGAVLEGAIFGDHCSPISDTTVLSSIGARCSLLAHVGTQLPYALLAFAATILCGYLPLAWFGPQAWPLCLLGGLVAMALFLRLVGRDPEPR
;
A
#
# COMPACT_ATOMS: atom_id res chain seq x y z
N MET A 1 11.93 -23.70 5.71
CA MET A 1 13.32 -23.47 5.21
C MET A 1 14.31 -23.96 6.25
N ARG A 2 15.34 -24.76 5.89
CA ARG A 2 16.36 -25.24 6.85
C ARG A 2 17.18 -24.07 7.39
N LEU A 3 17.66 -24.11 8.64
CA LEU A 3 18.41 -23.02 9.29
C LEU A 3 19.57 -22.50 8.43
N ARG A 4 20.32 -23.40 7.78
CA ARG A 4 21.42 -23.03 6.85
C ARG A 4 20.96 -22.14 5.71
N ALA A 5 19.80 -22.43 5.09
CA ALA A 5 19.26 -21.61 4.01
C ALA A 5 18.80 -20.23 4.50
N ARG A 6 18.29 -20.12 5.72
CA ARG A 6 17.93 -18.84 6.34
C ARG A 6 19.17 -17.99 6.60
N ILE A 7 20.23 -18.60 7.14
CA ILE A 7 21.52 -17.92 7.37
C ILE A 7 22.09 -17.41 6.04
N LEU A 8 22.04 -18.20 4.96
CA LEU A 8 22.52 -17.75 3.65
C LEU A 8 21.74 -16.55 3.10
N VAL A 9 20.40 -16.56 3.25
CA VAL A 9 19.56 -15.42 2.83
C VAL A 9 19.93 -14.16 3.61
N VAL A 10 20.13 -14.28 4.93
CA VAL A 10 20.51 -13.13 5.76
C VAL A 10 21.92 -12.65 5.43
N LEU A 11 22.88 -13.55 5.20
CA LEU A 11 24.23 -13.17 4.78
C LEU A 11 24.22 -12.48 3.41
N ALA A 12 23.41 -12.94 2.46
CA ALA A 12 23.25 -12.28 1.17
C ALA A 12 22.62 -10.88 1.32
N LEU A 13 21.61 -10.73 2.18
CA LEU A 13 20.98 -9.44 2.49
C LEU A 13 21.97 -8.46 3.14
N LEU A 14 22.75 -8.92 4.10
CA LEU A 14 23.78 -8.11 4.75
C LEU A 14 24.92 -7.77 3.79
N GLY A 15 25.35 -8.72 2.95
CA GLY A 15 26.33 -8.46 1.89
C GLY A 15 25.85 -7.39 0.92
N TRP A 16 24.62 -7.50 0.44
CA TRP A 16 23.99 -6.48 -0.41
C TRP A 16 23.93 -5.11 0.28
N PHE A 17 23.51 -5.05 1.55
CA PHE A 17 23.47 -3.81 2.33
C PHE A 17 24.84 -3.14 2.45
N VAL A 18 25.90 -3.92 2.71
CA VAL A 18 27.26 -3.40 2.86
C VAL A 18 27.83 -2.89 1.53
N THR A 19 27.47 -3.51 0.41
CA THR A 19 27.95 -3.13 -0.92
C THR A 19 27.20 -1.95 -1.53
N MET A 20 26.07 -1.51 -0.95
CA MET A 20 25.33 -0.34 -1.41
C MET A 20 26.18 0.93 -1.30
N PRO A 21 26.09 1.87 -2.28
CA PRO A 21 26.78 3.15 -2.22
C PRO A 21 26.39 3.93 -0.96
N ALA A 22 27.28 4.76 -0.47
CA ALA A 22 27.03 5.51 0.78
C ALA A 22 25.92 6.57 0.66
N GLY A 23 25.60 7.05 -0.54
CA GLY A 23 24.58 8.08 -0.77
C GLY A 23 25.06 9.51 -0.51
N ASP A 24 26.37 9.75 -0.53
CA ASP A 24 26.97 11.02 -0.07
C ASP A 24 27.42 11.96 -1.22
N ARG A 25 26.97 11.72 -2.46
CA ARG A 25 27.33 12.58 -3.58
C ARG A 25 26.62 13.93 -3.51
N PRO A 26 27.29 15.07 -3.83
CA PRO A 26 26.67 16.40 -3.80
C PRO A 26 25.40 16.50 -4.67
N ASP A 27 25.39 15.89 -5.86
CA ASP A 27 24.23 15.89 -6.76
C ASP A 27 23.04 15.12 -6.18
N ASP A 28 23.31 14.05 -5.43
CA ASP A 28 22.27 13.29 -4.73
C ASP A 28 21.63 14.13 -3.63
N ARG A 29 22.41 14.95 -2.92
CA ARG A 29 21.91 15.85 -1.88
C ARG A 29 20.95 16.89 -2.42
N ALA A 30 21.26 17.52 -3.56
CA ALA A 30 20.39 18.49 -4.20
C ALA A 30 19.06 17.85 -4.62
N TYR A 31 19.13 16.70 -5.26
CA TYR A 31 17.95 15.94 -5.67
C TYR A 31 17.10 15.46 -4.48
N LEU A 32 17.73 14.90 -3.45
CA LEU A 32 17.05 14.49 -2.21
C LEU A 32 16.39 15.67 -1.50
N THR A 33 17.05 16.83 -1.48
CA THR A 33 16.49 18.06 -0.90
C THR A 33 15.21 18.46 -1.62
N GLN A 34 15.21 18.48 -2.95
CA GLN A 34 14.00 18.79 -3.74
C GLN A 34 12.86 17.82 -3.43
N LEU A 35 13.12 16.52 -3.41
CA LEU A 35 12.11 15.50 -3.10
C LEU A 35 11.53 15.67 -1.70
N ARG A 36 12.37 15.93 -0.70
CA ARG A 36 11.93 16.12 0.70
C ARG A 36 11.13 17.40 0.91
N VAL A 37 11.59 18.50 0.32
CA VAL A 37 10.86 19.77 0.37
C VAL A 37 9.53 19.66 -0.35
N ARG A 38 9.50 18.97 -1.49
CA ARG A 38 8.27 18.69 -2.22
C ARG A 38 7.29 17.87 -1.38
N GLU A 39 7.73 16.76 -0.78
CA GLU A 39 6.91 15.94 0.11
C GLU A 39 6.30 16.76 1.24
N TRP A 40 7.10 17.64 1.85
CA TRP A 40 6.65 18.52 2.93
C TRP A 40 5.63 19.56 2.46
N LEU A 41 5.89 20.23 1.34
CA LEU A 41 5.00 21.24 0.80
C LEU A 41 3.67 20.66 0.29
N LEU A 42 3.69 19.46 -0.29
CA LEU A 42 2.49 18.79 -0.81
C LEU A 42 1.76 17.93 0.23
N GLY A 43 2.37 17.69 1.38
CA GLY A 43 1.83 16.82 2.43
C GLY A 43 0.60 17.40 3.14
N PRO A 44 -0.17 16.57 3.85
CA PRO A 44 -1.39 17.00 4.55
C PRO A 44 -1.12 17.99 5.67
N GLU A 45 0.09 17.96 6.22
CA GLU A 45 0.58 18.89 7.24
C GLU A 45 1.40 20.06 6.65
N SER A 46 1.24 20.35 5.38
CA SER A 46 1.94 21.40 4.67
C SER A 46 1.65 22.79 5.29
N PRO A 47 2.64 23.69 5.33
CA PRO A 47 2.38 25.09 5.65
C PRO A 47 1.38 25.72 4.68
N LEU A 48 1.37 25.30 3.41
CA LEU A 48 0.40 25.74 2.39
C LEU A 48 -1.04 25.36 2.76
N THR A 49 -1.23 24.16 3.33
CA THR A 49 -2.56 23.72 3.82
C THR A 49 -3.07 24.61 4.97
N ALA A 50 -2.17 25.09 5.84
CA ALA A 50 -2.54 26.02 6.91
C ALA A 50 -2.99 27.37 6.35
N TRP A 51 -2.28 27.91 5.36
CA TRP A 51 -2.66 29.14 4.69
C TRP A 51 -3.99 29.02 3.93
N GLN A 52 -4.23 27.88 3.25
CA GLN A 52 -5.50 27.61 2.58
C GLN A 52 -6.69 27.61 3.56
N ARG A 53 -6.51 27.00 4.72
CA ARG A 53 -7.55 27.00 5.77
C ARG A 53 -7.83 28.40 6.31
N ALA A 54 -6.86 29.30 6.26
CA ALA A 54 -7.01 30.70 6.60
C ALA A 54 -7.67 31.55 5.50
N GLY A 55 -8.03 30.94 4.35
CA GLY A 55 -8.77 31.61 3.26
C GLY A 55 -7.91 32.32 2.22
N ALA A 56 -6.58 32.29 2.34
CA ALA A 56 -5.66 32.91 1.41
C ALA A 56 -4.43 32.01 1.17
N VAL A 57 -4.01 31.88 -0.08
CA VAL A 57 -2.77 31.17 -0.44
C VAL A 57 -1.81 32.16 -1.07
N PRO A 58 -0.75 32.55 -0.34
CA PRO A 58 0.26 33.45 -0.85
C PRO A 58 1.19 32.74 -1.85
N LEU A 59 1.87 33.54 -2.68
CA LEU A 59 3.03 33.08 -3.45
C LEU A 59 4.12 32.59 -2.52
N LEU A 60 4.83 31.50 -2.88
CA LEU A 60 5.98 31.03 -2.13
C LEU A 60 7.26 31.57 -2.76
N ALA A 61 8.10 32.19 -1.95
CA ALA A 61 9.47 32.55 -2.29
C ALA A 61 10.44 31.61 -1.60
N ALA A 62 10.95 30.60 -2.31
CA ALA A 62 11.92 29.67 -1.74
C ALA A 62 13.34 30.25 -1.79
N ARG A 63 14.06 30.19 -0.67
CA ARG A 63 15.44 30.63 -0.55
C ARG A 63 16.31 29.54 0.05
N THR A 64 17.37 29.17 -0.63
CA THR A 64 18.33 28.14 -0.17
C THR A 64 19.55 28.80 0.46
N VAL A 65 20.00 28.28 1.61
CA VAL A 65 21.18 28.79 2.34
C VAL A 65 22.08 27.60 2.73
N PRO A 66 23.36 27.56 2.33
CA PRO A 66 24.00 28.47 1.36
C PRO A 66 23.41 28.34 -0.04
N PRO A 67 23.46 29.38 -0.88
CA PRO A 67 22.93 29.29 -2.23
C PRO A 67 23.70 28.21 -3.00
N PRO A 68 23.02 27.29 -3.73
CA PRO A 68 23.68 26.32 -4.58
C PRO A 68 24.36 27.01 -5.76
N ALA A 69 25.28 26.32 -6.45
CA ALA A 69 25.98 26.84 -7.62
C ALA A 69 25.03 27.35 -8.72
N ASP A 70 23.82 26.79 -8.80
CA ASP A 70 22.72 27.27 -9.63
C ASP A 70 21.46 27.59 -8.78
N ALA A 71 21.58 28.68 -8.01
CA ALA A 71 20.52 29.14 -7.12
C ALA A 71 19.20 29.44 -7.87
N ALA A 72 19.29 30.04 -9.05
CA ALA A 72 18.13 30.42 -9.85
C ALA A 72 17.34 29.22 -10.40
N ALA A 73 18.02 28.14 -10.78
CA ALA A 73 17.35 26.91 -11.22
C ALA A 73 16.67 26.18 -10.04
N THR A 74 17.33 26.18 -8.89
CA THR A 74 16.82 25.56 -7.67
C THR A 74 15.59 26.31 -7.15
N GLU A 75 15.62 27.64 -7.09
CA GLU A 75 14.49 28.47 -6.69
C GLU A 75 13.30 28.29 -7.63
N ARG A 76 13.53 28.30 -8.95
CA ARG A 76 12.49 27.99 -9.95
C ARG A 76 11.90 26.58 -9.80
N ALA A 77 12.67 25.61 -9.34
CA ALA A 77 12.16 24.26 -9.04
C ALA A 77 11.19 24.27 -7.85
N TYR A 78 11.49 25.05 -6.82
CA TYR A 78 10.58 25.17 -5.66
C TYR A 78 9.35 26.02 -5.95
N GLU A 79 9.45 27.06 -6.74
CA GLU A 79 8.31 27.85 -7.23
C GLU A 79 7.36 26.97 -8.07
N ARG A 80 7.92 26.09 -8.90
CA ARG A 80 7.11 25.09 -9.64
C ARG A 80 6.38 24.12 -8.71
N ILE A 81 7.02 23.63 -7.64
CA ILE A 81 6.37 22.77 -6.65
C ILE A 81 5.18 23.48 -5.99
N ALA A 82 5.32 24.77 -5.69
CA ALA A 82 4.21 25.56 -5.13
C ALA A 82 3.08 25.77 -6.13
N ALA A 83 3.42 26.02 -7.40
CA ALA A 83 2.43 26.12 -8.49
C ALA A 83 1.72 24.78 -8.74
N GLU A 84 2.44 23.66 -8.73
CA GLU A 84 1.88 22.31 -8.79
C GLU A 84 0.87 22.05 -7.65
N TRP A 85 1.21 22.46 -6.43
CA TRP A 85 0.32 22.31 -5.29
C TRP A 85 -0.96 23.15 -5.44
N ALA A 86 -0.84 24.41 -5.86
CA ALA A 86 -1.98 25.30 -6.11
C ALA A 86 -2.89 24.72 -7.20
N ALA A 87 -2.32 24.22 -8.31
CA ALA A 87 -3.05 23.56 -9.39
C ALA A 87 -3.76 22.27 -8.95
N ALA A 88 -3.09 21.42 -8.17
CA ALA A 88 -3.65 20.16 -7.69
C ALA A 88 -4.88 20.36 -6.78
N ARG A 89 -4.92 21.46 -6.01
CA ARG A 89 -6.01 21.75 -5.08
C ARG A 89 -7.15 22.56 -5.66
N SER A 90 -6.91 23.34 -6.70
CA SER A 90 -7.99 24.01 -7.45
C SER A 90 -8.92 23.01 -8.13
N ALA A 91 -8.49 21.78 -8.32
CA ALA A 91 -9.28 20.71 -8.91
C ALA A 91 -10.23 19.99 -7.92
N ASP A 92 -10.05 20.16 -6.62
CA ASP A 92 -11.01 19.70 -5.58
C ASP A 92 -12.24 20.61 -5.48
N GLY A 93 -12.44 21.51 -6.46
CA GLY A 93 -13.64 22.35 -6.60
C GLY A 93 -13.71 23.57 -5.69
N ALA A 94 -12.70 23.84 -4.88
CA ALA A 94 -12.55 25.14 -4.23
C ALA A 94 -11.57 25.99 -5.05
N PRO A 95 -11.97 27.18 -5.54
CA PRO A 95 -11.03 28.06 -6.23
C PRO A 95 -9.98 28.51 -5.23
N THR A 96 -8.81 27.91 -5.27
CA THR A 96 -7.63 28.45 -4.60
C THR A 96 -7.20 29.68 -5.39
N ARG A 97 -7.76 30.82 -5.09
CA ARG A 97 -7.19 32.09 -5.57
C ARG A 97 -5.84 32.23 -4.88
N VAL A 98 -4.77 32.03 -5.64
CA VAL A 98 -3.47 32.55 -5.24
C VAL A 98 -3.63 34.06 -5.21
N ASP A 99 -3.60 34.64 -4.04
CA ASP A 99 -3.74 36.08 -3.88
C ASP A 99 -2.37 36.73 -4.12
N ALA A 100 -2.14 37.17 -5.35
CA ALA A 100 -0.92 37.88 -5.73
C ALA A 100 -0.77 39.24 -5.00
N ALA A 101 -1.79 39.71 -4.29
CA ALA A 101 -1.70 40.91 -3.47
C ALA A 101 -1.08 40.65 -2.08
N LEU A 102 -1.00 39.38 -1.66
CA LEU A 102 -0.30 39.02 -0.42
C LEU A 102 1.22 38.98 -0.64
N PRO A 103 2.00 39.44 0.34
CA PRO A 103 3.46 39.31 0.26
C PRO A 103 3.83 37.83 0.15
N PRO A 104 4.79 37.46 -0.72
CA PRO A 104 5.22 36.08 -0.89
C PRO A 104 5.74 35.53 0.44
N VAL A 105 5.30 34.30 0.80
CA VAL A 105 5.74 33.61 2.03
C VAL A 105 7.14 33.06 1.81
N PRO A 106 8.16 33.48 2.56
CA PRO A 106 9.50 32.97 2.44
C PRO A 106 9.58 31.52 2.95
N VAL A 107 10.02 30.60 2.12
CA VAL A 107 10.42 29.24 2.50
C VAL A 107 11.95 29.21 2.57
N LEU A 108 12.49 29.14 3.79
CA LEU A 108 13.92 29.09 4.00
C LEU A 108 14.39 27.64 4.04
N ILE A 109 15.26 27.25 3.11
CA ILE A 109 15.83 25.92 3.01
C ILE A 109 17.30 25.98 3.37
N ARG A 110 17.69 25.35 4.48
CA ARG A 110 19.09 25.24 4.91
C ARG A 110 19.60 23.82 4.63
N ILE A 111 20.66 23.71 3.85
CA ILE A 111 21.31 22.44 3.52
C ILE A 111 22.59 22.34 4.35
N GLY A 112 22.61 21.42 5.31
CA GLY A 112 23.79 21.10 6.12
C GLY A 112 24.54 19.88 5.54
N GLU A 113 25.63 19.49 6.18
CA GLU A 113 26.42 18.32 5.78
C GLU A 113 25.66 17.00 5.93
N ARG A 114 24.78 16.86 6.92
CA ARG A 114 24.10 15.61 7.28
C ARG A 114 22.61 15.60 7.03
N GLY A 115 22.02 16.72 6.60
CA GLY A 115 20.59 16.79 6.38
C GLY A 115 20.12 18.18 5.97
N LEU A 116 18.80 18.30 5.84
CA LEU A 116 18.13 19.52 5.43
C LEU A 116 17.22 20.05 6.55
N GLN A 117 17.07 21.36 6.59
CA GLN A 117 16.07 22.07 7.35
C GLN A 117 15.31 23.00 6.42
N ALA A 118 13.99 22.87 6.39
CA ALA A 118 13.12 23.79 5.67
C ALA A 118 12.16 24.46 6.66
N GLU A 119 12.00 25.77 6.57
CA GLU A 119 11.13 26.56 7.45
C GLU A 119 10.20 27.42 6.61
N ALA A 120 8.93 27.48 7.01
CA ALA A 120 7.94 28.37 6.43
C ALA A 120 7.06 28.97 7.53
N PRO A 121 6.74 30.28 7.52
CA PRO A 121 5.82 30.88 8.45
C PRO A 121 4.39 30.39 8.22
N LEU A 122 3.61 30.31 9.30
CA LEU A 122 2.19 30.02 9.29
C LEU A 122 1.37 31.31 9.38
N PRO A 123 0.06 31.30 9.07
CA PRO A 123 -0.81 32.46 9.21
C PRO A 123 -0.90 33.02 10.64
N ASP A 124 -0.62 32.20 11.64
CA ASP A 124 -0.61 32.58 13.06
C ASP A 124 0.73 33.19 13.53
N GLY A 125 1.65 33.45 12.61
CA GLY A 125 2.98 33.99 12.89
C GLY A 125 3.99 32.97 13.44
N LYS A 126 3.59 31.72 13.65
CA LYS A 126 4.51 30.65 14.04
C LYS A 126 5.22 30.08 12.80
N GLY A 127 6.45 29.66 12.97
CA GLY A 127 7.18 28.95 11.92
C GLY A 127 6.86 27.45 11.94
N ARG A 128 6.67 26.85 10.78
CA ARG A 128 6.68 25.39 10.63
C ARG A 128 8.00 24.96 10.03
N ALA A 129 8.70 24.07 10.72
CA ALA A 129 10.02 23.60 10.30
C ALA A 129 9.97 22.11 9.95
N LEU A 130 10.64 21.75 8.86
CA LEU A 130 10.99 20.39 8.50
C LEU A 130 12.49 20.21 8.79
N ARG A 131 12.84 19.17 9.54
CA ARG A 131 14.25 18.81 9.83
C ARG A 131 14.41 17.33 9.58
N LEU A 132 15.16 16.96 8.54
CA LEU A 132 15.33 15.57 8.16
C LEU A 132 16.80 15.28 7.81
N PRO A 133 17.34 14.13 8.23
CA PRO A 133 18.65 13.68 7.78
C PRO A 133 18.64 13.36 6.29
N PHE A 134 19.78 13.46 5.64
CA PHE A 134 19.94 12.93 4.30
C PHE A 134 19.82 11.41 4.31
N ALA A 135 19.16 10.89 3.29
CA ALA A 135 19.05 9.46 3.10
C ALA A 135 20.41 8.87 2.71
N THR A 136 20.86 7.88 3.49
CA THR A 136 22.07 7.11 3.23
C THR A 136 21.73 5.63 3.22
N ARG A 137 22.68 4.74 2.91
CA ARG A 137 22.46 3.29 3.01
C ARG A 137 21.94 2.86 4.39
N TRP A 138 22.23 3.60 5.46
CA TRP A 138 21.75 3.33 6.81
C TRP A 138 20.24 3.54 6.96
N SER A 139 19.61 4.27 6.02
CA SER A 139 18.15 4.38 5.97
C SER A 139 17.45 3.03 5.68
N LEU A 140 18.16 2.06 5.10
CA LEU A 140 17.67 0.69 4.88
C LEU A 140 17.73 -0.17 6.15
N LEU A 141 18.45 0.25 7.20
CA LEU A 141 18.70 -0.56 8.39
C LEU A 141 17.43 -1.12 9.03
N PRO A 142 16.35 -0.35 9.23
CA PRO A 142 15.12 -0.88 9.83
C PRO A 142 14.52 -2.02 9.00
N ALA A 143 14.42 -1.85 7.68
CA ALA A 143 13.88 -2.86 6.78
C ALA A 143 14.76 -4.13 6.74
N VAL A 144 16.09 -3.95 6.69
CA VAL A 144 17.05 -5.07 6.71
C VAL A 144 16.95 -5.85 8.02
N VAL A 145 16.87 -5.17 9.18
CA VAL A 145 16.71 -5.79 10.49
C VAL A 145 15.38 -6.54 10.57
N ALA A 146 14.27 -5.93 10.10
CA ALA A 146 12.97 -6.59 10.08
C ALA A 146 13.02 -7.91 9.31
N ILE A 147 13.53 -7.89 8.08
CA ILE A 147 13.60 -9.06 7.22
C ILE A 147 14.55 -10.11 7.79
N ALA A 148 15.74 -9.70 8.21
CA ALA A 148 16.76 -10.60 8.75
C ALA A 148 16.23 -11.35 9.98
N ILE A 149 15.66 -10.65 10.95
CA ILE A 149 15.14 -11.25 12.18
C ILE A 149 13.89 -12.08 11.90
N ALA A 150 12.97 -11.61 11.05
CA ALA A 150 11.78 -12.37 10.67
C ALA A 150 12.16 -13.72 10.02
N VAL A 151 13.14 -13.72 9.13
CA VAL A 151 13.62 -14.93 8.44
C VAL A 151 14.37 -15.85 9.42
N LEU A 152 15.23 -15.33 10.28
CA LEU A 152 16.02 -16.13 11.22
C LEU A 152 15.17 -16.74 12.32
N LEU A 153 14.43 -15.89 13.04
CA LEU A 153 13.73 -16.30 14.27
C LEU A 153 12.28 -16.72 14.04
N GLN A 154 11.70 -16.42 12.88
CA GLN A 154 10.28 -16.66 12.56
C GLN A 154 9.33 -16.04 13.60
N ARG A 155 9.72 -14.91 14.21
CA ARG A 155 8.94 -14.16 15.19
C ARG A 155 8.74 -12.74 14.70
N VAL A 156 7.66 -12.52 13.95
CA VAL A 156 7.37 -11.23 13.26
C VAL A 156 7.25 -10.08 14.25
N LEU A 157 6.54 -10.25 15.36
CA LEU A 157 6.38 -9.21 16.37
C LEU A 157 7.74 -8.74 16.92
N LEU A 158 8.63 -9.70 17.24
CA LEU A 158 9.98 -9.38 17.72
C LEU A 158 10.83 -8.73 16.63
N ALA A 159 10.70 -9.19 15.38
CA ALA A 159 11.42 -8.62 14.24
C ALA A 159 11.04 -7.15 14.02
N LEU A 160 9.75 -6.86 14.01
CA LEU A 160 9.23 -5.49 13.85
C LEU A 160 9.63 -4.60 15.04
N LEU A 161 9.54 -5.10 16.27
CA LEU A 161 9.93 -4.34 17.46
C LEU A 161 11.42 -3.94 17.41
N LEU A 162 12.30 -4.90 17.10
CA LEU A 162 13.75 -4.64 16.99
C LEU A 162 14.08 -3.75 15.79
N ALA A 163 13.37 -3.90 14.68
CA ALA A 163 13.51 -3.03 13.53
C ALA A 163 13.10 -1.58 13.82
N CYS A 164 11.99 -1.39 14.54
CA CYS A 164 11.55 -0.06 14.98
C CYS A 164 12.55 0.56 15.96
N ALA A 165 13.07 -0.22 16.91
CA ALA A 165 14.11 0.27 17.81
C ALA A 165 15.39 0.67 17.05
N ALA A 166 15.84 -0.18 16.12
CA ALA A 166 16.98 0.13 15.24
C ALA A 166 16.74 1.38 14.39
N GLY A 167 15.53 1.54 13.84
CA GLY A 167 15.12 2.71 13.06
C GLY A 167 15.13 3.99 13.88
N GLY A 168 14.58 3.95 15.08
CA GLY A 168 14.61 5.09 16.01
C GLY A 168 16.04 5.50 16.39
N ILE A 169 16.90 4.52 16.72
CA ILE A 169 18.31 4.77 17.04
C ILE A 169 19.04 5.34 15.81
N ALA A 170 18.84 4.73 14.62
CA ALA A 170 19.45 5.21 13.38
C ALA A 170 19.05 6.66 13.07
N PHE A 171 17.78 7.01 13.30
CA PHE A 171 17.30 8.37 13.15
C PHE A 171 17.94 9.34 14.15
N ALA A 172 18.05 8.95 15.43
CA ALA A 172 18.67 9.76 16.46
C ALA A 172 20.18 9.97 16.22
N VAL A 173 20.90 8.95 15.72
CA VAL A 173 22.30 9.05 15.34
C VAL A 173 22.49 9.94 14.11
N ALA A 174 21.54 9.92 13.17
CA ALA A 174 21.54 10.76 11.98
C ALA A 174 21.11 12.21 12.27
N ALA A 175 20.65 12.52 13.50
CA ALA A 175 20.23 13.87 13.88
C ALA A 175 21.32 14.91 13.60
N LEU A 176 20.88 16.09 13.16
CA LEU A 176 21.79 17.16 12.74
C LEU A 176 22.59 17.75 13.90
N PRO A 177 23.92 17.91 13.76
CA PRO A 177 24.73 18.58 14.78
C PRO A 177 24.25 20.00 15.04
N GLY A 178 24.19 20.39 16.32
CA GLY A 178 23.83 21.75 16.75
C GLY A 178 22.37 22.08 16.67
N GLN A 179 21.49 21.12 16.37
CA GLN A 179 20.04 21.33 16.37
C GLN A 179 19.35 20.31 17.27
N PRO A 180 18.46 20.76 18.17
CA PRO A 180 17.72 19.85 19.00
C PRO A 180 16.79 19.01 18.13
N PHE A 181 16.90 17.73 18.27
CA PHE A 181 15.97 16.74 17.80
C PHE A 181 14.75 16.76 18.74
N ALA A 182 13.52 16.55 18.26
CA ALA A 182 12.32 16.69 19.10
C ALA A 182 12.40 15.89 20.40
N ALA A 183 13.01 14.69 20.39
CA ALA A 183 13.28 13.94 21.61
C ALA A 183 14.42 14.54 22.45
N ALA A 184 15.45 15.13 21.83
CA ALA A 184 16.52 15.82 22.54
C ALA A 184 16.01 17.13 23.16
N GLU A 185 15.11 17.85 22.49
CA GLU A 185 14.41 19.01 23.06
C GLU A 185 13.58 18.61 24.28
N ALA A 186 12.83 17.51 24.21
CA ALA A 186 12.03 17.01 25.32
C ALA A 186 12.87 16.67 26.58
N PHE A 187 14.14 16.29 26.38
CA PHE A 187 15.08 15.97 27.46
C PHE A 187 16.11 17.08 27.73
N GLY A 188 16.07 18.20 27.01
CA GLY A 188 17.01 19.30 27.16
C GLY A 188 18.45 18.97 26.72
N TRP A 189 18.65 18.00 25.85
CA TRP A 189 19.97 17.57 25.37
C TRP A 189 20.44 18.34 24.12
N GLN A 190 21.73 18.57 24.03
CA GLN A 190 22.36 19.21 22.86
C GLN A 190 23.04 18.17 21.96
N ALA A 191 22.99 18.36 20.66
CA ALA A 191 23.71 17.53 19.72
C ALA A 191 25.21 17.96 19.59
N PRO A 192 26.18 17.04 19.30
CA PRO A 192 25.97 15.62 19.02
C PRO A 192 25.64 14.81 20.29
N LEU A 193 24.70 13.88 20.16
CA LEU A 193 24.30 13.00 21.25
C LEU A 193 25.37 11.94 21.51
N THR A 194 25.59 11.61 22.77
CA THR A 194 26.35 10.39 23.13
C THR A 194 25.57 9.15 22.70
N ALA A 195 26.25 7.98 22.59
CA ALA A 195 25.59 6.75 22.21
C ALA A 195 24.40 6.39 23.12
N ALA A 196 24.51 6.64 24.43
CA ALA A 196 23.42 6.42 25.38
C ALA A 196 22.25 7.41 25.15
N GLN A 197 22.53 8.68 24.93
CA GLN A 197 21.53 9.68 24.61
C GLN A 197 20.84 9.39 23.28
N ALA A 198 21.59 8.98 22.26
CA ALA A 198 21.05 8.57 20.96
C ALA A 198 20.12 7.35 21.10
N ALA A 199 20.47 6.39 21.95
CA ALA A 199 19.61 5.23 22.22
C ALA A 199 18.29 5.64 22.90
N VAL A 200 18.35 6.52 23.92
CA VAL A 200 17.15 7.02 24.61
C VAL A 200 16.31 7.90 23.70
N ALA A 201 16.93 8.83 22.96
CA ALA A 201 16.23 9.69 21.99
C ALA A 201 15.59 8.87 20.87
N GLY A 202 16.28 7.84 20.39
CA GLY A 202 15.77 6.90 19.39
C GLY A 202 14.60 6.07 19.91
N ALA A 203 14.68 5.59 21.14
CA ALA A 203 13.58 4.87 21.79
C ALA A 203 12.37 5.79 21.97
N TRP A 204 12.57 7.03 22.38
CA TRP A 204 11.51 8.04 22.49
C TRP A 204 10.86 8.32 21.12
N HIS A 205 11.66 8.56 20.09
CA HIS A 205 11.14 8.80 18.74
C HIS A 205 10.32 7.61 18.23
N PHE A 206 10.80 6.39 18.45
CA PHE A 206 10.02 5.20 18.13
C PHE A 206 8.72 5.13 18.94
N VAL A 207 8.80 5.17 20.29
CA VAL A 207 7.65 4.88 21.15
C VAL A 207 6.65 6.03 21.18
N ALA A 208 7.11 7.27 21.40
CA ALA A 208 6.23 8.42 21.58
C ALA A 208 5.73 9.00 20.25
N ASP A 209 6.59 9.06 19.24
CA ASP A 209 6.23 9.67 17.96
C ASP A 209 5.73 8.65 16.94
N ALA A 210 6.58 7.71 16.48
CA ALA A 210 6.22 6.79 15.41
C ALA A 210 5.10 5.82 15.83
N PHE A 211 5.21 5.23 17.02
CA PHE A 211 4.23 4.25 17.50
C PHE A 211 2.98 4.94 18.07
N TRP A 212 3.14 5.76 19.13
CA TRP A 212 1.97 6.30 19.83
C TRP A 212 1.26 7.36 19.02
N ARG A 213 1.95 8.45 18.65
CA ARG A 213 1.31 9.62 18.01
C ARG A 213 0.87 9.32 16.58
N ARG A 214 1.76 8.75 15.75
CA ARG A 214 1.52 8.57 14.31
C ARG A 214 0.89 7.24 13.92
N SER A 215 0.94 6.21 14.79
CA SER A 215 0.31 4.91 14.48
C SER A 215 -0.93 4.63 15.33
N VAL A 216 -0.87 4.89 16.66
CA VAL A 216 -2.01 4.59 17.55
C VAL A 216 -3.03 5.73 17.58
N CYS A 217 -2.57 6.97 17.70
CA CYS A 217 -3.43 8.15 17.88
C CYS A 217 -3.79 8.84 16.56
N GLU A 218 -3.24 8.40 15.44
CA GLU A 218 -3.59 8.97 14.15
C GLU A 218 -5.00 8.53 13.74
N ASP A 219 -5.80 9.49 13.37
CA ASP A 219 -7.23 9.35 13.11
C ASP A 219 -7.59 8.23 12.11
N PHE A 220 -6.82 8.10 11.03
CA PHE A 220 -7.06 7.08 10.01
C PHE A 220 -6.82 5.67 10.57
N TYR A 221 -5.67 5.44 11.22
CA TYR A 221 -5.33 4.14 11.80
C TYR A 221 -6.24 3.76 12.96
N LEU A 222 -6.67 4.76 13.76
CA LEU A 222 -7.64 4.54 14.82
C LEU A 222 -8.98 4.07 14.25
N ARG A 223 -9.48 4.74 13.19
CA ARG A 223 -10.74 4.33 12.54
C ARG A 223 -10.66 2.94 11.93
N ILE A 224 -9.56 2.59 11.27
CA ILE A 224 -9.33 1.24 10.76
C ILE A 224 -9.29 0.21 11.90
N THR A 225 -8.61 0.54 13.01
CA THR A 225 -8.58 -0.34 14.19
C THR A 225 -9.98 -0.59 14.77
N VAL A 226 -10.78 0.47 14.94
CA VAL A 226 -12.16 0.36 15.43
C VAL A 226 -13.05 -0.39 14.43
N PHE A 227 -12.88 -0.14 13.13
CA PHE A 227 -13.55 -0.92 12.07
C PHE A 227 -13.27 -2.42 12.20
N VAL A 228 -12.00 -2.81 12.37
CA VAL A 228 -11.61 -4.22 12.54
C VAL A 228 -12.27 -4.82 13.77
N VAL A 229 -12.34 -4.10 14.89
CA VAL A 229 -13.02 -4.56 16.10
C VAL A 229 -14.50 -4.86 15.82
N PHE A 230 -15.25 -3.95 15.21
CA PHE A 230 -16.67 -4.15 14.89
C PHE A 230 -16.89 -5.26 13.87
N LEU A 231 -15.99 -5.39 12.89
CA LEU A 231 -16.03 -6.48 11.93
C LEU A 231 -15.86 -7.84 12.64
N PHE A 232 -14.86 -7.99 13.51
CA PHE A 232 -14.64 -9.24 14.25
C PHE A 232 -15.79 -9.55 15.23
N MET A 233 -16.34 -8.55 15.89
CA MET A 233 -17.55 -8.73 16.69
C MET A 233 -18.75 -9.20 15.84
N THR A 234 -18.92 -8.63 14.63
CA THR A 234 -19.96 -9.08 13.68
C THR A 234 -19.73 -10.54 13.29
N VAL A 235 -18.51 -10.90 12.88
CA VAL A 235 -18.14 -12.26 12.51
C VAL A 235 -18.33 -13.23 13.68
N GLY A 236 -17.95 -12.83 14.90
CA GLY A 236 -18.19 -13.60 16.12
C GLY A 236 -19.67 -13.88 16.36
N LEU A 237 -20.52 -12.85 16.24
CA LEU A 237 -21.98 -12.98 16.41
C LEU A 237 -22.60 -13.88 15.35
N ILE A 238 -22.29 -13.66 14.05
CA ILE A 238 -22.87 -14.47 12.97
C ILE A 238 -22.38 -15.91 12.98
N THR A 239 -21.20 -16.16 13.55
CA THR A 239 -20.69 -17.50 13.78
C THR A 239 -21.43 -18.18 14.94
N ARG A 240 -21.51 -17.51 16.09
CA ARG A 240 -22.13 -18.06 17.31
C ARG A 240 -23.64 -18.27 17.19
N ASN A 241 -24.34 -17.37 16.48
CA ASN A 241 -25.78 -17.50 16.23
C ASN A 241 -26.11 -18.54 15.13
N GLY A 242 -25.10 -19.22 14.58
CA GLY A 242 -25.22 -20.24 13.56
C GLY A 242 -25.49 -19.72 12.15
N GLY A 243 -25.41 -18.39 11.93
CA GLY A 243 -25.59 -17.79 10.60
C GLY A 243 -24.56 -18.29 9.60
N VAL A 244 -23.29 -18.41 10.02
CA VAL A 244 -22.21 -18.94 9.19
C VAL A 244 -22.46 -20.39 8.79
N HIS A 245 -22.91 -21.24 9.73
CA HIS A 245 -23.28 -22.63 9.42
C HIS A 245 -24.41 -22.72 8.40
N GLY A 246 -25.43 -21.87 8.55
CA GLY A 246 -26.54 -21.78 7.59
C GLY A 246 -26.08 -21.30 6.21
N PHE A 247 -25.14 -20.35 6.17
CA PHE A 247 -24.54 -19.85 4.93
C PHE A 247 -23.65 -20.90 4.24
N VAL A 248 -22.77 -21.56 5.00
CA VAL A 248 -21.95 -22.67 4.50
C VAL A 248 -22.84 -23.78 3.95
N ALA A 249 -23.91 -24.18 4.67
CA ALA A 249 -24.85 -25.18 4.21
C ALA A 249 -25.59 -24.77 2.92
N MET A 250 -25.89 -23.47 2.74
CA MET A 250 -26.48 -22.95 1.50
C MET A 250 -25.49 -23.01 0.34
N LEU A 251 -24.24 -22.61 0.55
CA LEU A 251 -23.19 -22.63 -0.47
C LEU A 251 -22.72 -24.05 -0.79
N GLN A 252 -22.65 -24.93 0.21
CA GLN A 252 -22.30 -26.35 0.02
C GLN A 252 -23.22 -27.04 -0.99
N ARG A 253 -24.47 -26.59 -1.12
CA ARG A 253 -25.39 -27.11 -2.14
C ARG A 253 -24.95 -26.79 -3.57
N ARG A 254 -24.17 -25.72 -3.78
CA ARG A 254 -23.68 -25.25 -5.10
C ARG A 254 -22.20 -25.49 -5.29
N VAL A 255 -21.42 -25.47 -4.21
CA VAL A 255 -19.99 -25.77 -4.24
C VAL A 255 -19.80 -27.28 -4.12
N ARG A 256 -19.24 -27.86 -5.15
CA ARG A 256 -19.07 -29.32 -5.28
C ARG A 256 -17.67 -29.80 -4.85
N GLY A 257 -16.88 -28.96 -4.17
CA GLY A 257 -15.56 -29.34 -3.72
C GLY A 257 -14.56 -28.16 -3.71
N PRO A 258 -13.27 -28.45 -3.53
CA PRO A 258 -12.25 -27.46 -3.29
C PRO A 258 -12.08 -26.42 -4.40
N VAL A 259 -12.17 -26.85 -5.68
CA VAL A 259 -12.06 -25.94 -6.82
C VAL A 259 -13.15 -24.87 -6.82
N SER A 260 -14.41 -25.31 -6.61
CA SER A 260 -15.53 -24.37 -6.58
C SER A 260 -15.52 -23.45 -5.33
N ALA A 261 -14.97 -23.91 -4.21
CA ALA A 261 -14.77 -23.07 -3.03
C ALA A 261 -13.72 -21.98 -3.26
N GLN A 262 -12.60 -22.33 -3.88
CA GLN A 262 -11.55 -21.39 -4.25
C GLN A 262 -12.04 -20.38 -5.30
N LEU A 263 -12.75 -20.83 -6.34
CA LEU A 263 -13.36 -19.93 -7.34
C LEU A 263 -14.40 -19.00 -6.74
N ALA A 264 -15.21 -19.49 -5.79
CA ALA A 264 -16.17 -18.65 -5.07
C ALA A 264 -15.46 -17.59 -4.22
N SER A 265 -14.33 -17.94 -3.58
CA SER A 265 -13.52 -17.00 -2.83
C SER A 265 -12.87 -15.95 -3.74
N PHE A 266 -12.35 -16.36 -4.89
CA PHE A 266 -11.82 -15.46 -5.91
C PHE A 266 -12.90 -14.51 -6.44
N ALA A 267 -14.08 -15.03 -6.80
CA ALA A 267 -15.20 -14.20 -7.26
C ALA A 267 -15.69 -13.22 -6.19
N ALA A 268 -15.69 -13.62 -4.91
CA ALA A 268 -16.01 -12.73 -3.81
C ALA A 268 -14.96 -11.61 -3.66
N GLY A 269 -13.67 -11.94 -3.81
CA GLY A 269 -12.58 -10.95 -3.82
C GLY A 269 -12.70 -9.96 -4.97
N VAL A 270 -12.97 -10.45 -6.18
CA VAL A 270 -13.23 -9.58 -7.35
C VAL A 270 -14.46 -8.70 -7.13
N ALA A 271 -15.51 -9.19 -6.46
CA ALA A 271 -16.70 -8.39 -6.17
C ALA A 271 -16.46 -7.25 -5.17
N VAL A 272 -15.43 -7.35 -4.33
CA VAL A 272 -15.01 -6.29 -3.37
C VAL A 272 -13.84 -5.48 -3.95
N PHE A 273 -13.96 -5.06 -5.17
CA PHE A 273 -12.92 -4.37 -5.97
C PHE A 273 -12.61 -2.94 -5.51
N PHE A 274 -13.46 -2.34 -4.73
CA PHE A 274 -13.43 -0.90 -4.44
C PHE A 274 -12.45 -0.51 -3.34
N ASP A 275 -12.06 -1.45 -2.46
CA ASP A 275 -11.14 -1.20 -1.34
C ASP A 275 -10.43 -2.48 -0.92
N ASP A 276 -9.11 -2.44 -0.81
CA ASP A 276 -8.25 -3.58 -0.53
C ASP A 276 -8.34 -4.06 0.92
N TYR A 277 -8.47 -3.14 1.90
CA TYR A 277 -8.64 -3.50 3.31
C TYR A 277 -9.96 -4.22 3.55
N THR A 278 -11.04 -3.70 2.95
CA THR A 278 -12.35 -4.35 2.99
C THR A 278 -12.29 -5.74 2.38
N ASN A 279 -11.60 -5.90 1.25
CA ASN A 279 -11.40 -7.18 0.59
C ASN A 279 -10.69 -8.16 1.55
N CYS A 280 -9.53 -7.79 2.08
CA CYS A 280 -8.75 -8.66 2.98
C CYS A 280 -9.57 -9.20 4.15
N LEU A 281 -10.28 -8.33 4.84
CA LEU A 281 -10.97 -8.69 6.07
C LEU A 281 -12.34 -9.34 5.82
N LEU A 282 -13.13 -8.76 4.90
CA LEU A 282 -14.47 -9.25 4.61
C LEU A 282 -14.45 -10.60 3.89
N VAL A 283 -13.69 -10.70 2.79
CA VAL A 283 -13.65 -11.94 1.99
C VAL A 283 -12.94 -13.03 2.78
N GLY A 284 -11.81 -12.73 3.42
CA GLY A 284 -11.07 -13.68 4.24
C GLY A 284 -11.94 -14.30 5.32
N SER A 285 -12.64 -13.47 6.12
CA SER A 285 -13.48 -13.95 7.21
C SER A 285 -14.76 -14.66 6.74
N SER A 286 -15.37 -14.20 5.64
CA SER A 286 -16.62 -14.76 5.12
C SER A 286 -16.42 -16.09 4.39
N MET A 287 -15.32 -16.22 3.64
CA MET A 287 -15.05 -17.42 2.83
C MET A 287 -14.35 -18.52 3.62
N ARG A 288 -13.75 -18.20 4.76
CA ARG A 288 -13.03 -19.17 5.60
C ARG A 288 -13.88 -20.40 5.95
N PRO A 289 -15.12 -20.30 6.48
CA PRO A 289 -15.90 -21.49 6.81
C PRO A 289 -16.18 -22.39 5.61
N LEU A 290 -16.36 -21.79 4.43
CA LEU A 290 -16.56 -22.53 3.19
C LEU A 290 -15.28 -23.26 2.75
N CYS A 291 -14.12 -22.60 2.87
CA CYS A 291 -12.82 -23.19 2.55
C CYS A 291 -12.48 -24.33 3.51
N ASP A 292 -12.69 -24.14 4.82
CA ASP A 292 -12.47 -25.17 5.84
C ASP A 292 -13.38 -26.39 5.57
N ALA A 293 -14.67 -26.19 5.30
CA ALA A 293 -15.61 -27.26 4.96
C ALA A 293 -15.26 -27.98 3.65
N SER A 294 -14.63 -27.28 2.72
CA SER A 294 -14.19 -27.81 1.41
C SER A 294 -12.75 -28.34 1.43
N ARG A 295 -12.10 -28.40 2.60
CA ARG A 295 -10.70 -28.85 2.77
C ARG A 295 -9.71 -28.04 1.93
N VAL A 296 -9.91 -26.73 1.82
CA VAL A 296 -8.98 -25.74 1.27
C VAL A 296 -8.16 -25.17 2.42
N SER A 297 -6.84 -25.04 2.25
CA SER A 297 -5.98 -24.51 3.30
C SER A 297 -6.26 -23.02 3.55
N ARG A 298 -6.08 -22.58 4.79
CA ARG A 298 -6.22 -21.16 5.15
C ARG A 298 -5.16 -20.30 4.48
N GLU A 299 -3.98 -20.86 4.24
CA GLU A 299 -2.91 -20.24 3.46
C GLU A 299 -3.35 -19.99 2.02
N LYS A 300 -4.07 -20.94 1.39
CA LYS A 300 -4.59 -20.76 0.02
C LYS A 300 -5.70 -19.70 0.00
N LEU A 301 -6.57 -19.68 0.99
CA LEU A 301 -7.57 -18.63 1.13
C LEU A 301 -6.91 -17.26 1.30
N ALA A 302 -5.92 -17.12 2.19
CA ALA A 302 -5.18 -15.88 2.40
C ALA A 302 -4.51 -15.40 1.10
N TYR A 303 -3.90 -16.31 0.34
CA TYR A 303 -3.32 -16.01 -0.98
C TYR A 303 -4.37 -15.52 -1.99
N ILE A 304 -5.55 -16.16 -2.07
CA ILE A 304 -6.62 -15.73 -2.97
C ILE A 304 -7.09 -14.33 -2.59
N VAL A 305 -7.29 -14.07 -1.30
CA VAL A 305 -7.76 -12.79 -0.77
C VAL A 305 -6.74 -11.69 -1.02
N ASP A 306 -5.48 -11.89 -0.66
CA ASP A 306 -4.41 -10.92 -0.84
C ASP A 306 -4.18 -10.60 -2.33
N SER A 307 -4.18 -11.64 -3.20
CA SER A 307 -4.08 -11.46 -4.65
C SER A 307 -5.30 -10.77 -5.27
N THR A 308 -6.47 -10.77 -4.63
CA THR A 308 -7.66 -10.02 -5.07
C THR A 308 -7.87 -8.70 -4.33
N ALA A 309 -6.97 -8.32 -3.42
CA ALA A 309 -7.01 -7.03 -2.73
C ALA A 309 -6.34 -5.93 -3.56
N ALA A 310 -5.07 -5.63 -3.32
CA ALA A 310 -4.34 -4.61 -4.05
C ALA A 310 -4.32 -4.81 -5.59
N PRO A 311 -4.12 -6.03 -6.14
CA PRO A 311 -4.16 -6.21 -7.59
C PRO A 311 -5.50 -5.89 -8.25
N ILE A 312 -6.64 -6.19 -7.61
CA ILE A 312 -7.96 -5.79 -8.15
C ILE A 312 -8.21 -4.31 -7.97
N ALA A 313 -7.90 -3.74 -6.78
CA ALA A 313 -8.10 -2.33 -6.52
C ALA A 313 -7.28 -1.44 -7.47
N GLY A 314 -6.05 -1.86 -7.80
CA GLY A 314 -5.16 -1.14 -8.72
C GLY A 314 -5.61 -1.15 -10.18
N VAL A 315 -6.32 -2.18 -10.66
CA VAL A 315 -6.85 -2.22 -12.04
C VAL A 315 -8.31 -1.79 -12.14
N SER A 316 -8.98 -1.60 -11.02
CA SER A 316 -10.40 -1.24 -10.99
C SER A 316 -10.60 0.24 -11.23
N VAL A 317 -11.48 0.56 -12.20
CA VAL A 317 -11.81 1.95 -12.57
C VAL A 317 -12.55 2.69 -11.44
N PHE A 318 -13.15 1.98 -10.49
CA PHE A 318 -13.96 2.52 -9.39
C PHE A 318 -13.40 2.10 -8.03
N SER A 319 -12.14 2.38 -7.77
CA SER A 319 -11.49 2.07 -6.50
C SER A 319 -10.95 3.32 -5.80
N THR A 320 -10.69 3.20 -4.50
CA THR A 320 -9.97 4.23 -3.74
C THR A 320 -8.56 4.47 -4.30
N TRP A 321 -7.98 3.45 -4.93
CA TRP A 321 -6.64 3.49 -5.51
C TRP A 321 -6.53 4.40 -6.72
N VAL A 322 -7.50 4.35 -7.65
CA VAL A 322 -7.50 5.17 -8.88
C VAL A 322 -7.34 6.65 -8.57
N THR A 323 -8.09 7.14 -7.57
CA THR A 323 -8.00 8.55 -7.18
C THR A 323 -6.64 8.90 -6.63
N TYR A 324 -6.10 8.02 -5.78
CA TYR A 324 -4.79 8.22 -5.22
C TYR A 324 -3.72 8.22 -6.32
N GLU A 325 -3.72 7.22 -7.20
CA GLU A 325 -2.81 7.10 -8.32
C GLU A 325 -2.84 8.37 -9.19
N MET A 326 -4.03 8.79 -9.63
CA MET A 326 -4.21 10.01 -10.43
C MET A 326 -3.66 11.26 -9.75
N SER A 327 -3.85 11.39 -8.43
CA SER A 327 -3.36 12.54 -7.68
C SER A 327 -1.84 12.69 -7.71
N GLN A 328 -1.10 11.56 -7.85
CA GLN A 328 0.35 11.56 -7.83
C GLN A 328 0.98 12.05 -9.15
N TYR A 329 0.33 11.81 -10.28
CA TYR A 329 0.88 12.22 -11.59
C TYR A 329 0.10 13.36 -12.28
N ARG A 330 -1.03 13.79 -11.71
CA ARG A 330 -1.85 14.86 -12.27
C ARG A 330 -1.09 16.18 -12.50
N ALA A 331 -0.34 16.63 -11.51
CA ALA A 331 0.39 17.89 -11.61
C ALA A 331 1.57 17.81 -12.62
N PRO A 332 2.43 16.77 -12.58
CA PRO A 332 3.52 16.65 -13.57
C PRO A 332 3.05 16.40 -15.00
N LEU A 333 1.83 15.91 -15.24
CA LEU A 333 1.28 15.81 -16.59
C LEU A 333 1.23 17.15 -17.32
N ALA A 334 1.02 18.26 -16.62
CA ALA A 334 1.04 19.59 -17.22
C ALA A 334 2.43 20.01 -17.78
N LEU A 335 3.48 19.25 -17.46
CA LEU A 335 4.85 19.51 -17.91
C LEU A 335 5.26 18.68 -19.13
N VAL A 336 4.36 17.87 -19.65
CA VAL A 336 4.61 16.95 -20.76
C VAL A 336 3.55 17.09 -21.85
N THR A 337 3.88 16.64 -23.06
CA THR A 337 3.03 16.80 -24.26
C THR A 337 2.56 15.45 -24.79
N ARG A 338 1.42 15.46 -25.47
CA ARG A 338 0.93 14.34 -26.27
C ARG A 338 1.75 14.17 -27.56
N ALA A 339 1.52 13.09 -28.27
CA ALA A 339 2.16 12.82 -29.55
C ALA A 339 1.84 13.86 -30.64
N ASP A 340 0.70 14.55 -30.55
CA ASP A 340 0.32 15.67 -31.42
C ASP A 340 0.94 17.01 -31.02
N GLY A 341 1.77 17.03 -29.99
CA GLY A 341 2.41 18.25 -29.46
C GLY A 341 1.54 19.06 -28.50
N THR A 342 0.27 18.68 -28.30
CA THR A 342 -0.59 19.36 -27.34
C THR A 342 -0.20 19.03 -25.89
N PRO A 343 -0.21 20.01 -24.96
CA PRO A 343 0.09 19.71 -23.55
C PRO A 343 -1.01 18.87 -22.92
N TYR A 344 -0.62 17.96 -22.02
CA TYR A 344 -1.59 17.35 -21.12
C TYR A 344 -2.13 18.39 -20.15
N VAL A 345 -3.42 18.28 -19.84
CA VAL A 345 -4.05 19.08 -18.79
C VAL A 345 -4.32 18.21 -17.55
N PRO A 346 -4.46 18.79 -16.35
CA PRO A 346 -4.74 18.01 -15.14
C PRO A 346 -5.98 17.10 -15.23
N GLY A 347 -6.96 17.45 -16.05
CA GLY A 347 -8.16 16.62 -16.31
C GLY A 347 -7.87 15.31 -17.04
N ASP A 348 -6.75 15.21 -17.74
CA ASP A 348 -6.36 14.02 -18.51
C ASP A 348 -5.80 12.88 -17.65
N ALA A 349 -5.62 13.08 -16.34
CA ALA A 349 -5.09 12.08 -15.44
C ALA A 349 -5.88 10.76 -15.48
N PHE A 350 -7.18 10.83 -15.70
CA PHE A 350 -8.00 9.62 -15.82
C PHE A 350 -7.81 8.90 -17.17
N GLU A 351 -7.65 9.64 -18.25
CA GLU A 351 -7.28 9.10 -19.56
C GLU A 351 -5.94 8.36 -19.48
N VAL A 352 -4.96 8.99 -18.83
CA VAL A 352 -3.65 8.37 -18.56
C VAL A 352 -3.80 7.10 -17.72
N PHE A 353 -4.63 7.11 -16.66
CA PHE A 353 -4.93 5.91 -15.89
C PHE A 353 -5.46 4.78 -16.79
N LEU A 354 -6.48 5.05 -17.60
CA LEU A 354 -7.04 4.05 -18.52
C LEU A 354 -6.00 3.55 -19.52
N ALA A 355 -5.15 4.44 -20.05
CA ALA A 355 -4.09 4.10 -20.98
C ALA A 355 -2.97 3.25 -20.33
N THR A 356 -2.83 3.28 -18.99
CA THR A 356 -1.87 2.41 -18.29
C THR A 356 -2.39 0.99 -18.02
N LEU A 357 -3.71 0.75 -18.09
CA LEU A 357 -4.30 -0.56 -17.76
C LEU A 357 -3.71 -1.76 -18.53
N PRO A 358 -3.40 -1.65 -19.84
CA PRO A 358 -2.74 -2.71 -20.58
C PRO A 358 -1.34 -3.07 -20.04
N PHE A 359 -0.69 -2.14 -19.36
CA PHE A 359 0.68 -2.28 -18.82
C PHE A 359 0.71 -2.68 -17.36
N ARG A 360 -0.45 -2.95 -16.75
CA ARG A 360 -0.60 -3.44 -15.37
C ARG A 360 -0.28 -4.95 -15.31
N CYS A 361 0.90 -5.32 -15.82
CA CYS A 361 1.27 -6.72 -16.07
C CYS A 361 1.24 -7.56 -14.79
N TYR A 362 1.74 -7.04 -13.66
CA TYR A 362 1.78 -7.81 -12.42
C TYR A 362 0.36 -8.14 -11.92
N CYS A 363 -0.54 -7.15 -11.90
CA CYS A 363 -1.92 -7.36 -11.49
C CYS A 363 -2.60 -8.42 -12.34
N TRP A 364 -2.49 -8.32 -13.66
CA TRP A 364 -3.08 -9.31 -14.58
C TRP A 364 -2.50 -10.69 -14.39
N PHE A 365 -1.18 -10.82 -14.22
CA PHE A 365 -0.52 -12.12 -14.01
C PHE A 365 -0.80 -12.69 -12.62
N ALA A 366 -0.84 -11.89 -11.57
CA ALA A 366 -1.18 -12.34 -10.23
C ALA A 366 -2.61 -12.90 -10.17
N LEU A 367 -3.58 -12.16 -10.72
CA LEU A 367 -4.98 -12.59 -10.80
C LEU A 367 -5.15 -13.86 -11.66
N ALA A 368 -4.51 -13.87 -12.82
CA ALA A 368 -4.54 -15.03 -13.71
C ALA A 368 -3.91 -16.27 -13.06
N LEU A 369 -2.81 -16.11 -12.33
CA LEU A 369 -2.13 -17.22 -11.66
C LEU A 369 -3.00 -17.87 -10.57
N VAL A 370 -3.80 -17.06 -9.85
CA VAL A 370 -4.82 -17.60 -8.91
C VAL A 370 -5.77 -18.51 -9.68
N VAL A 371 -6.39 -18.00 -10.75
CA VAL A 371 -7.37 -18.76 -11.55
C VAL A 371 -6.73 -20.01 -12.19
N LEU A 372 -5.55 -19.85 -12.78
CA LEU A 372 -4.82 -20.97 -13.41
C LEU A 372 -4.50 -22.08 -12.40
N SER A 373 -4.00 -21.73 -11.20
CA SER A 373 -3.69 -22.72 -10.16
C SER A 373 -4.93 -23.50 -9.72
N ILE A 374 -6.08 -22.81 -9.63
CA ILE A 374 -7.38 -23.41 -9.24
C ILE A 374 -7.93 -24.32 -10.35
N VAL A 375 -8.03 -23.81 -11.59
CA VAL A 375 -8.64 -24.52 -12.71
C VAL A 375 -7.80 -25.72 -13.13
N MET A 376 -6.48 -25.58 -13.17
CA MET A 376 -5.55 -26.66 -13.48
C MET A 376 -5.38 -27.65 -12.31
N ARG A 377 -5.90 -27.32 -11.12
CA ARG A 377 -5.71 -28.11 -9.88
C ARG A 377 -4.24 -28.37 -9.58
N ARG A 378 -3.40 -27.34 -9.70
CA ARG A 378 -1.96 -27.49 -9.53
C ARG A 378 -1.41 -26.43 -8.62
N ASP A 379 -0.79 -26.90 -7.55
CA ASP A 379 -0.04 -26.08 -6.62
C ASP A 379 1.43 -26.52 -6.58
N PHE A 380 2.30 -25.65 -6.11
CA PHE A 380 3.73 -25.93 -6.00
C PHE A 380 4.33 -25.34 -4.71
N GLY A 381 5.54 -25.76 -4.39
CA GLY A 381 6.27 -25.27 -3.22
C GLY A 381 5.52 -25.47 -1.88
N PRO A 382 5.64 -24.53 -0.95
CA PRO A 382 5.00 -24.61 0.37
C PRO A 382 3.47 -24.65 0.30
N MET A 383 2.84 -24.00 -0.69
CA MET A 383 1.40 -24.02 -0.88
C MET A 383 0.88 -25.43 -1.16
N LEU A 384 1.57 -26.20 -1.98
CA LEU A 384 1.20 -27.59 -2.26
C LEU A 384 1.20 -28.43 -0.97
N ALA A 385 2.17 -28.19 -0.08
CA ALA A 385 2.22 -28.89 1.21
C ALA A 385 1.06 -28.47 2.12
N ALA A 386 0.67 -27.17 2.14
CA ALA A 386 -0.46 -26.66 2.89
C ALA A 386 -1.78 -27.26 2.38
N GLU A 387 -2.01 -27.23 1.06
CA GLU A 387 -3.19 -27.83 0.42
C GLU A 387 -3.31 -29.33 0.70
N ARG A 388 -2.20 -30.09 0.61
CA ARG A 388 -2.19 -31.52 0.94
C ARG A 388 -2.56 -31.82 2.40
N ARG A 389 -2.10 -30.99 3.35
CA ARG A 389 -2.51 -31.10 4.76
C ARG A 389 -4.02 -30.90 4.90
N ALA A 390 -4.54 -29.85 4.29
CA ALA A 390 -5.97 -29.54 4.33
C ALA A 390 -6.82 -30.65 3.70
N ARG A 391 -6.38 -31.24 2.55
CA ARG A 391 -7.07 -32.38 1.90
C ARG A 391 -7.14 -33.62 2.80
N ARG A 392 -6.10 -33.86 3.61
CA ARG A 392 -6.09 -34.96 4.60
C ARG A 392 -6.91 -34.68 5.83
N GLY A 393 -7.46 -33.46 5.96
CA GLY A 393 -8.22 -33.05 7.13
C GLY A 393 -7.31 -32.79 8.34
N GLU A 394 -6.01 -32.62 8.14
CA GLU A 394 -5.09 -32.23 9.20
C GLU A 394 -5.35 -30.75 9.55
N ALA A 395 -5.70 -30.49 10.81
CA ALA A 395 -5.92 -29.15 11.30
C ALA A 395 -4.68 -28.26 11.12
N SER A 396 -4.87 -26.99 10.80
CA SER A 396 -3.78 -26.03 10.83
C SER A 396 -3.22 -25.97 12.24
N ARG A 397 -1.87 -25.81 12.42
CA ARG A 397 -1.25 -25.70 13.74
C ARG A 397 -1.84 -24.61 14.65
N HIS A 398 -2.67 -23.73 14.10
CA HIS A 398 -3.40 -22.67 14.83
C HIS A 398 -4.82 -23.06 15.24
N ASP A 399 -5.30 -24.26 14.88
CA ASP A 399 -6.67 -24.72 15.22
C ASP A 399 -6.75 -25.29 16.65
N ALA A 400 -5.60 -25.49 17.33
CA ALA A 400 -5.57 -26.11 18.65
C ALA A 400 -6.30 -25.34 19.77
N ASP A 401 -6.57 -24.05 19.56
CA ASP A 401 -7.25 -23.18 20.53
C ASP A 401 -8.74 -22.94 20.21
N GLU A 402 -9.30 -23.52 19.13
CA GLU A 402 -10.72 -23.38 18.80
C GLU A 402 -11.52 -24.52 19.39
N THR A 403 -12.15 -24.28 20.55
CA THR A 403 -13.27 -25.13 21.00
C THR A 403 -14.40 -25.06 19.96
N PRO A 404 -14.88 -26.21 19.43
CA PRO A 404 -16.01 -26.22 18.49
C PRO A 404 -17.20 -25.49 19.12
N MET A 405 -17.64 -24.41 18.51
CA MET A 405 -18.81 -23.68 19.04
C MET A 405 -20.07 -24.48 18.75
N PRO A 406 -20.94 -24.70 19.73
CA PRO A 406 -22.19 -25.42 19.53
C PRO A 406 -23.08 -24.70 18.51
N VAL A 407 -23.55 -25.44 17.52
CA VAL A 407 -24.45 -24.91 16.47
C VAL A 407 -25.86 -24.72 17.04
N HIS A 408 -26.39 -23.52 16.90
CA HIS A 408 -27.79 -23.28 17.33
C HIS A 408 -28.79 -23.97 16.36
N PRO A 409 -29.73 -24.77 16.85
CA PRO A 409 -30.63 -25.57 15.99
C PRO A 409 -31.52 -24.72 15.05
N ARG A 410 -31.70 -23.43 15.35
CA ARG A 410 -32.47 -22.47 14.55
C ARG A 410 -31.65 -21.62 13.62
N ALA A 411 -30.39 -22.00 13.36
CA ALA A 411 -29.47 -21.27 12.50
C ALA A 411 -30.00 -21.17 11.07
N ARG A 412 -29.90 -19.96 10.49
CA ARG A 412 -30.34 -19.67 9.12
C ARG A 412 -29.29 -18.84 8.42
N ALA A 413 -29.03 -19.14 7.14
CA ALA A 413 -28.07 -18.42 6.31
C ALA A 413 -28.24 -16.88 6.33
N ARG A 414 -29.50 -16.40 6.42
CA ARG A 414 -29.83 -14.97 6.50
C ARG A 414 -29.14 -14.25 7.67
N ASN A 415 -28.84 -14.97 8.76
CA ASN A 415 -28.18 -14.38 9.94
C ASN A 415 -26.70 -14.03 9.68
N ALA A 416 -26.09 -14.58 8.62
CA ALA A 416 -24.78 -14.18 8.13
C ALA A 416 -24.90 -13.29 6.88
N VAL A 417 -25.74 -13.69 5.91
CA VAL A 417 -25.84 -13.00 4.61
C VAL A 417 -26.30 -11.56 4.77
N VAL A 418 -27.29 -11.29 5.62
CA VAL A 418 -27.85 -9.94 5.78
C VAL A 418 -26.82 -8.98 6.40
N PRO A 419 -26.14 -9.28 7.54
CA PRO A 419 -25.10 -8.39 8.06
C PRO A 419 -23.93 -8.20 7.10
N LEU A 420 -23.49 -9.25 6.39
CA LEU A 420 -22.41 -9.13 5.40
C LEU A 420 -22.84 -8.29 4.19
N LEU A 421 -24.07 -8.46 3.72
CA LEU A 421 -24.62 -7.63 2.64
C LEU A 421 -24.74 -6.17 3.08
N VAL A 422 -25.20 -5.92 4.31
CA VAL A 422 -25.22 -4.56 4.89
C VAL A 422 -23.82 -3.96 4.95
N LEU A 423 -22.82 -4.76 5.30
CA LEU A 423 -21.42 -4.30 5.31
C LEU A 423 -20.97 -3.88 3.90
N VAL A 424 -21.15 -4.74 2.88
CA VAL A 424 -20.71 -4.47 1.51
C VAL A 424 -21.49 -3.32 0.89
N VAL A 425 -22.82 -3.44 0.84
CA VAL A 425 -23.71 -2.43 0.23
C VAL A 425 -23.65 -1.13 1.03
N GLY A 426 -23.58 -1.24 2.36
CA GLY A 426 -23.45 -0.10 3.25
C GLY A 426 -22.14 0.66 3.05
N THR A 427 -21.01 -0.04 2.83
CA THR A 427 -19.73 0.62 2.52
C THR A 427 -19.81 1.38 1.21
N VAL A 428 -20.26 0.73 0.12
CA VAL A 428 -20.40 1.40 -1.19
C VAL A 428 -21.38 2.57 -1.11
N GLY A 429 -22.54 2.36 -0.48
CA GLY A 429 -23.56 3.40 -0.29
C GLY A 429 -23.04 4.59 0.53
N ALA A 430 -22.29 4.32 1.61
CA ALA A 430 -21.67 5.36 2.42
C ALA A 430 -20.58 6.12 1.64
N MET A 431 -19.75 5.42 0.85
CA MET A 431 -18.76 6.06 -0.02
C MET A 431 -19.44 7.00 -1.02
N MET A 432 -20.51 6.54 -1.68
CA MET A 432 -21.28 7.35 -2.62
C MET A 432 -21.94 8.55 -1.92
N ALA A 433 -22.52 8.34 -0.73
CA ALA A 433 -23.17 9.42 0.04
C ALA A 433 -22.16 10.49 0.50
N ILE A 434 -20.99 10.08 0.99
CA ILE A 434 -19.92 11.00 1.41
C ILE A 434 -19.42 11.82 0.21
N GLY A 435 -19.22 11.17 -0.95
CA GLY A 435 -18.73 11.81 -2.17
C GLY A 435 -19.80 12.58 -2.97
N TRP A 436 -21.08 12.49 -2.57
CA TRP A 436 -22.20 13.12 -3.30
C TRP A 436 -22.02 14.61 -3.52
N SER A 437 -21.55 15.33 -2.51
CA SER A 437 -21.34 16.79 -2.59
C SER A 437 -20.32 17.20 -3.65
N ALA A 438 -19.33 16.36 -3.93
CA ALA A 438 -18.37 16.61 -5.00
C ALA A 438 -19.00 16.33 -6.38
N ALA A 439 -19.75 15.24 -6.51
CA ALA A 439 -20.43 14.90 -7.76
C ALA A 439 -21.57 15.89 -8.13
N SER A 440 -22.24 16.48 -7.14
CA SER A 440 -23.28 17.48 -7.36
C SER A 440 -22.75 18.83 -7.91
N ARG A 441 -21.43 19.03 -7.89
CA ARG A 441 -20.78 20.21 -8.49
C ARG A 441 -20.36 19.98 -9.95
N LEU A 442 -20.51 18.76 -10.47
CA LEU A 442 -20.24 18.48 -11.87
C LEU A 442 -21.30 19.12 -12.77
N PRO A 443 -20.94 19.48 -14.02
CA PRO A 443 -21.90 19.96 -15.01
C PRO A 443 -23.05 18.97 -15.22
N ASP A 444 -24.23 19.47 -15.60
CA ASP A 444 -25.39 18.62 -15.88
C ASP A 444 -25.14 17.62 -17.02
N ALA A 445 -24.24 17.95 -17.95
CA ALA A 445 -23.80 17.10 -19.05
C ALA A 445 -22.91 15.91 -18.63
N ALA A 446 -22.43 15.86 -17.37
CA ALA A 446 -21.61 14.74 -16.88
C ALA A 446 -22.42 13.43 -16.88
N ASP A 447 -21.82 12.38 -17.42
CA ASP A 447 -22.45 11.07 -17.49
C ASP A 447 -22.54 10.38 -16.10
N LEU A 448 -23.35 9.31 -16.00
CA LEU A 448 -23.51 8.56 -14.76
C LEU A 448 -22.17 7.95 -14.27
N GLY A 449 -21.32 7.48 -15.19
CA GLY A 449 -20.02 6.91 -14.87
C GLY A 449 -19.07 7.93 -14.25
N GLU A 450 -19.06 9.15 -14.79
CA GLU A 450 -18.27 10.26 -14.27
C GLU A 450 -18.75 10.68 -12.87
N ARG A 451 -20.06 10.76 -12.67
CA ARG A 451 -20.66 11.07 -11.36
C ARG A 451 -20.31 10.01 -10.32
N VAL A 452 -20.49 8.73 -10.64
CA VAL A 452 -20.14 7.62 -9.73
C VAL A 452 -18.65 7.63 -9.41
N ARG A 453 -17.81 7.83 -10.40
CA ARG A 453 -16.35 7.94 -10.20
C ARG A 453 -15.99 9.10 -9.27
N THR A 454 -16.56 10.27 -9.49
CA THR A 454 -16.32 11.45 -8.65
C THR A 454 -16.80 11.22 -7.21
N MET A 455 -17.94 10.53 -7.01
CA MET A 455 -18.41 10.17 -5.68
C MET A 455 -17.40 9.25 -4.97
N LEU A 456 -16.96 8.17 -5.63
CA LEU A 456 -16.00 7.24 -5.05
C LEU A 456 -14.65 7.90 -4.80
N ALA A 457 -14.20 8.75 -5.71
CA ALA A 457 -12.96 9.50 -5.65
C ALA A 457 -12.88 10.47 -4.45
N ASN A 458 -13.98 11.13 -4.11
CA ASN A 458 -14.06 12.08 -3.01
C ASN A 458 -14.68 11.46 -1.75
N SER A 459 -14.82 10.14 -1.70
CA SER A 459 -15.28 9.44 -0.52
C SER A 459 -14.17 9.35 0.53
N ARG A 460 -14.56 9.33 1.79
CA ARG A 460 -13.68 8.98 2.91
C ARG A 460 -13.90 7.52 3.25
N SER A 461 -13.11 6.62 2.62
CA SER A 461 -13.24 5.18 2.77
C SER A 461 -13.14 4.71 4.23
N ASP A 462 -12.29 5.35 5.04
CA ASP A 462 -12.13 5.10 6.46
C ASP A 462 -13.44 5.29 7.26
N TRP A 463 -14.19 6.37 7.00
CA TRP A 463 -15.50 6.61 7.61
C TRP A 463 -16.58 5.70 7.06
N ALA A 464 -16.56 5.44 5.76
CA ALA A 464 -17.53 4.55 5.12
C ALA A 464 -17.42 3.13 5.68
N LEU A 465 -16.19 2.60 5.80
CA LEU A 465 -15.90 1.29 6.39
C LEU A 465 -16.36 1.21 7.84
N LEU A 466 -15.97 2.19 8.67
CA LEU A 466 -16.36 2.22 10.09
C LEU A 466 -17.87 2.27 10.25
N GLY A 467 -18.55 3.18 9.54
CA GLY A 467 -20.01 3.31 9.60
C GLY A 467 -20.74 2.05 9.15
N ALA A 468 -20.29 1.43 8.07
CA ALA A 468 -20.85 0.17 7.58
C ALA A 468 -20.62 -0.99 8.54
N ALA A 469 -19.43 -1.10 9.16
CA ALA A 469 -19.14 -2.16 10.13
C ALA A 469 -19.96 -2.03 11.41
N VAL A 470 -20.12 -0.81 11.95
CA VAL A 470 -20.99 -0.54 13.09
C VAL A 470 -22.43 -0.91 12.75
N THR A 471 -22.92 -0.51 11.58
CA THR A 471 -24.29 -0.82 11.12
C THR A 471 -24.48 -2.32 10.95
N ALA A 472 -23.53 -3.02 10.34
CA ALA A 472 -23.57 -4.47 10.17
C ALA A 472 -23.60 -5.20 11.52
N TRP A 473 -22.79 -4.72 12.49
CA TRP A 473 -22.78 -5.25 13.84
C TRP A 473 -24.13 -5.03 14.55
N LEU A 474 -24.72 -3.83 14.44
CA LEU A 474 -26.05 -3.54 15.01
C LEU A 474 -27.13 -4.42 14.37
N VAL A 475 -27.08 -4.65 13.07
CA VAL A 475 -27.99 -5.56 12.37
C VAL A 475 -27.81 -7.00 12.85
N ALA A 476 -26.56 -7.49 12.96
CA ALA A 476 -26.28 -8.83 13.49
C ALA A 476 -26.79 -9.00 14.93
N LEU A 477 -26.57 -7.96 15.76
CA LEU A 477 -27.07 -7.90 17.14
C LEU A 477 -28.60 -7.95 17.19
N GLY A 478 -29.27 -7.08 16.41
CA GLY A 478 -30.73 -7.00 16.32
C GLY A 478 -31.35 -8.31 15.83
N MET A 479 -30.77 -8.94 14.80
CA MET A 479 -31.25 -10.24 14.30
C MET A 479 -31.06 -11.36 15.32
N THR A 480 -29.95 -11.35 16.08
CA THR A 480 -29.66 -12.32 17.14
C THR A 480 -30.65 -12.17 18.29
N ALA A 481 -30.92 -10.93 18.69
CA ALA A 481 -31.88 -10.61 19.77
C ALA A 481 -33.34 -10.93 19.35
N ALA A 482 -33.77 -10.46 18.17
CA ALA A 482 -35.14 -10.68 17.67
C ALA A 482 -35.50 -12.16 17.50
N GLN A 483 -34.52 -12.99 17.13
CA GLN A 483 -34.72 -14.45 17.01
C GLN A 483 -34.43 -15.18 18.32
N ARG A 484 -34.03 -14.48 19.38
CA ARG A 484 -33.67 -15.05 20.69
C ARG A 484 -32.67 -16.20 20.59
N LEU A 485 -31.64 -16.00 19.75
CA LEU A 485 -30.63 -17.03 19.48
C LEU A 485 -29.58 -17.12 20.58
N LEU A 486 -29.25 -15.98 21.20
CA LEU A 486 -28.28 -15.86 22.30
C LEU A 486 -28.87 -14.97 23.40
N THR A 487 -28.50 -15.23 24.64
CA THR A 487 -28.79 -14.34 25.77
C THR A 487 -27.85 -13.12 25.70
N VAL A 488 -28.21 -12.03 26.41
CA VAL A 488 -27.38 -10.82 26.48
C VAL A 488 -25.95 -11.13 26.98
N ARG A 489 -25.86 -12.00 28.00
CA ARG A 489 -24.56 -12.43 28.56
C ARG A 489 -23.72 -13.20 27.54
N GLU A 490 -24.33 -14.13 26.79
CA GLU A 490 -23.66 -14.88 25.73
C GLU A 490 -23.25 -13.97 24.57
N THR A 491 -24.09 -13.02 24.20
CA THR A 491 -23.79 -12.03 23.15
C THR A 491 -22.55 -11.20 23.52
N LEU A 492 -22.52 -10.65 24.75
CA LEU A 492 -21.38 -9.87 25.23
C LEU A 492 -20.12 -10.74 25.33
N ALA A 493 -20.23 -11.94 25.89
CA ALA A 493 -19.10 -12.88 25.98
C ALA A 493 -18.58 -13.25 24.58
N THR A 494 -19.44 -13.39 23.59
CA THR A 494 -19.08 -13.66 22.20
C THR A 494 -18.31 -12.50 21.57
N CYS A 495 -18.80 -11.27 21.75
CA CYS A 495 -18.10 -10.06 21.26
C CYS A 495 -16.71 -9.94 21.89
N LEU A 496 -16.60 -10.11 23.21
CA LEU A 496 -15.30 -10.05 23.91
C LEU A 496 -14.36 -11.20 23.48
N ALA A 497 -14.89 -12.40 23.29
CA ALA A 497 -14.10 -13.55 22.82
C ALA A 497 -13.61 -13.34 21.38
N ALA A 498 -14.41 -12.71 20.51
CA ALA A 498 -14.02 -12.39 19.14
C ALA A 498 -12.86 -11.39 19.07
N MET A 499 -12.68 -10.55 20.08
CA MET A 499 -11.59 -9.56 20.14
C MET A 499 -10.26 -10.14 20.64
N ARG A 500 -10.24 -11.30 21.33
CA ARG A 500 -9.02 -11.89 21.91
C ARG A 500 -7.88 -12.08 20.90
N PRO A 501 -8.10 -12.61 19.68
CA PRO A 501 -7.02 -12.80 18.71
C PRO A 501 -6.48 -11.48 18.14
N LEU A 502 -7.21 -10.36 18.31
CA LEU A 502 -6.81 -9.07 17.74
C LEU A 502 -5.59 -8.45 18.44
N GLY A 503 -5.30 -8.81 19.71
CA GLY A 503 -4.19 -8.20 20.44
C GLY A 503 -2.84 -8.40 19.76
N ALA A 504 -2.50 -9.62 19.35
CA ALA A 504 -1.27 -9.91 18.64
C ALA A 504 -1.27 -9.31 17.22
N ALA A 505 -2.41 -9.35 16.53
CA ALA A 505 -2.58 -8.80 15.20
C ALA A 505 -2.41 -7.27 15.20
N PHE A 506 -3.02 -6.56 16.14
CA PHE A 506 -2.83 -5.11 16.29
C PHE A 506 -1.40 -4.76 16.70
N GLY A 507 -0.76 -5.57 17.55
CA GLY A 507 0.67 -5.38 17.84
C GLY A 507 1.53 -5.42 16.58
N ILE A 508 1.30 -6.38 15.69
CA ILE A 508 2.00 -6.47 14.40
C ILE A 508 1.65 -5.25 13.52
N LEU A 509 0.38 -4.90 13.42
CA LEU A 509 -0.12 -3.82 12.57
C LEU A 509 0.46 -2.46 12.99
N PHE A 510 0.38 -2.11 14.28
CA PHE A 510 0.93 -0.86 14.80
C PHE A 510 2.45 -0.76 14.67
N LEU A 511 3.16 -1.87 14.89
CA LEU A 511 4.62 -1.91 14.69
C LEU A 511 4.98 -1.80 13.20
N ALA A 512 4.19 -2.41 12.29
CA ALA A 512 4.39 -2.28 10.86
C ALA A 512 4.20 -0.83 10.38
N TRP A 513 3.13 -0.15 10.84
CA TRP A 513 2.93 1.27 10.56
C TRP A 513 4.06 2.13 11.13
N SER A 514 4.48 1.86 12.38
CA SER A 514 5.61 2.55 13.00
C SER A 514 6.90 2.38 12.21
N LEU A 515 7.17 1.18 11.71
CA LEU A 515 8.32 0.89 10.86
C LEU A 515 8.23 1.69 9.55
N GLY A 516 7.05 1.77 8.93
CA GLY A 516 6.80 2.59 7.75
C GLY A 516 7.13 4.06 8.00
N HIS A 517 6.68 4.62 9.14
CA HIS A 517 7.01 5.99 9.53
C HIS A 517 8.51 6.21 9.72
N LEU A 518 9.20 5.28 10.40
CA LEU A 518 10.64 5.37 10.61
C LEU A 518 11.44 5.25 9.31
N CYS A 519 11.04 4.35 8.40
CA CYS A 519 11.63 4.26 7.06
C CYS A 519 11.43 5.55 6.25
N LYS A 520 10.24 6.17 6.37
CA LYS A 520 9.95 7.46 5.76
C LYS A 520 10.83 8.56 6.33
N ASP A 521 10.95 8.65 7.66
CA ASP A 521 11.77 9.65 8.34
C ASP A 521 13.26 9.54 7.95
N LEU A 522 13.78 8.32 7.87
CA LEU A 522 15.13 8.03 7.41
C LEU A 522 15.34 8.24 5.90
N GLY A 523 14.25 8.33 5.12
CA GLY A 523 14.32 8.50 3.67
C GLY A 523 14.73 7.24 2.91
N THR A 524 14.36 6.07 3.41
CA THR A 524 14.63 4.77 2.78
C THR A 524 14.28 4.76 1.29
N SER A 525 13.08 5.25 0.95
CA SER A 525 12.60 5.32 -0.42
C SER A 525 13.43 6.24 -1.30
N PHE A 526 13.82 7.40 -0.77
CA PHE A 526 14.65 8.36 -1.50
C PHE A 526 16.03 7.81 -1.78
N PHE A 527 16.64 7.13 -0.80
CA PHE A 527 17.93 6.48 -1.00
C PHE A 527 17.89 5.45 -2.14
N LEU A 528 16.87 4.59 -2.14
CA LEU A 528 16.73 3.61 -3.23
C LEU A 528 16.54 4.28 -4.59
N THR A 529 15.78 5.37 -4.66
CA THR A 529 15.58 6.12 -5.92
C THR A 529 16.89 6.71 -6.42
N THR A 530 17.71 7.33 -5.55
CA THR A 530 19.00 7.92 -5.96
C THR A 530 20.03 6.89 -6.36
N ALA A 531 20.05 5.73 -5.70
CA ALA A 531 21.01 4.66 -5.99
C ALA A 531 20.92 4.13 -7.43
N ILE A 532 19.79 4.35 -8.13
CA ILE A 532 19.51 3.80 -9.45
C ILE A 532 19.39 4.87 -10.54
N ARG A 533 19.33 6.16 -10.18
CA ARG A 533 19.07 7.28 -11.12
C ARG A 533 19.98 7.32 -12.34
N ASP A 534 21.27 7.05 -12.15
CA ASP A 534 22.32 7.26 -13.18
C ASP A 534 22.48 6.07 -14.15
N ALA A 535 21.72 4.97 -13.96
CA ALA A 535 21.84 3.75 -14.76
C ALA A 535 20.69 3.58 -15.79
N LEU A 536 20.04 4.67 -16.20
CA LEU A 536 18.77 4.61 -16.93
C LEU A 536 18.94 4.59 -18.46
N SER A 537 18.73 3.43 -19.08
CA SER A 537 18.51 3.28 -20.52
C SER A 537 17.01 3.32 -20.85
N PRO A 538 16.56 3.93 -21.96
CA PRO A 538 15.15 3.98 -22.34
C PRO A 538 14.46 2.60 -22.37
N TRP A 539 15.14 1.60 -22.89
CA TRP A 539 14.62 0.22 -22.96
C TRP A 539 14.68 -0.52 -21.63
N ALA A 540 15.61 -0.18 -20.75
CA ALA A 540 15.72 -0.75 -19.42
C ALA A 540 14.86 -0.01 -18.39
N LEU A 541 14.47 1.24 -18.68
CA LEU A 541 13.80 2.14 -17.74
C LEU A 541 12.53 1.54 -17.12
N PRO A 542 11.56 0.95 -17.87
CA PRO A 542 10.35 0.40 -17.26
C PRO A 542 10.67 -0.75 -16.30
N THR A 543 11.53 -1.68 -16.72
CA THR A 543 11.95 -2.80 -15.86
C THR A 543 12.71 -2.32 -14.62
N THR A 544 13.59 -1.35 -14.78
CA THR A 544 14.34 -0.77 -13.66
C THR A 544 13.40 -0.09 -12.67
N LEU A 545 12.45 0.71 -13.14
CA LEU A 545 11.45 1.37 -12.29
C LEU A 545 10.55 0.38 -11.58
N PHE A 546 10.14 -0.71 -12.26
CA PHE A 546 9.41 -1.80 -11.65
C PHE A 546 10.19 -2.43 -10.49
N LEU A 547 11.49 -2.73 -10.71
CA LEU A 547 12.38 -3.30 -9.68
C LEU A 547 12.60 -2.34 -8.51
N VAL A 548 12.79 -1.05 -8.80
CA VAL A 548 12.94 -0.01 -7.77
C VAL A 548 11.68 0.12 -6.94
N ALA A 549 10.53 0.27 -7.59
CA ALA A 549 9.25 0.38 -6.91
C ALA A 549 8.95 -0.87 -6.07
N ALA A 550 9.25 -2.06 -6.60
CA ALA A 550 9.14 -3.33 -5.89
C ALA A 550 10.01 -3.36 -4.63
N GLY A 551 11.28 -2.97 -4.76
CA GLY A 551 12.22 -2.91 -3.63
C GLY A 551 11.82 -1.88 -2.57
N VAL A 552 11.39 -0.69 -2.99
CA VAL A 552 10.91 0.37 -2.10
C VAL A 552 9.67 -0.10 -1.35
N ALA A 553 8.64 -0.59 -2.05
CA ALA A 553 7.40 -1.04 -1.44
C ALA A 553 7.63 -2.25 -0.51
N PHE A 554 8.45 -3.21 -0.92
CA PHE A 554 8.82 -4.34 -0.08
C PHE A 554 9.52 -3.91 1.22
N ALA A 555 10.45 -2.94 1.12
CA ALA A 555 11.23 -2.45 2.27
C ALA A 555 10.41 -1.55 3.21
N THR A 556 9.42 -0.83 2.69
CA THR A 556 8.58 0.10 3.48
C THR A 556 7.26 -0.50 3.90
N GLY A 557 6.82 -1.59 3.26
CA GLY A 557 5.52 -2.21 3.47
C GLY A 557 4.35 -1.30 3.04
N THR A 558 4.58 -0.39 2.08
CA THR A 558 3.53 0.52 1.61
C THR A 558 3.63 0.81 0.11
N SER A 559 2.59 0.47 -0.62
CA SER A 559 2.41 0.83 -2.02
C SER A 559 2.17 2.33 -2.21
N PHE A 560 1.30 2.94 -1.39
CA PHE A 560 0.98 4.37 -1.48
C PHE A 560 2.21 5.28 -1.30
N GLY A 561 3.05 5.01 -0.28
CA GLY A 561 4.28 5.77 -0.06
C GLY A 561 5.24 5.68 -1.24
N THR A 562 5.35 4.49 -1.85
CA THR A 562 6.19 4.26 -3.02
C THR A 562 5.70 5.04 -4.24
N MET A 563 4.38 5.01 -4.51
CA MET A 563 3.75 5.77 -5.59
C MET A 563 3.94 7.28 -5.43
N ALA A 564 3.72 7.81 -4.20
CA ALA A 564 3.88 9.25 -3.92
C ALA A 564 5.28 9.78 -4.23
N ILE A 565 6.30 8.96 -4.04
CA ILE A 565 7.70 9.36 -4.22
C ILE A 565 8.13 9.23 -5.68
N LEU A 566 7.76 8.13 -6.31
CA LEU A 566 8.28 7.80 -7.64
C LEU A 566 7.48 8.46 -8.76
N LEU A 567 6.14 8.36 -8.75
CA LEU A 567 5.30 8.79 -9.86
C LEU A 567 5.50 10.25 -10.28
N PRO A 568 5.54 11.22 -9.36
CA PRO A 568 5.71 12.62 -9.75
C PRO A 568 6.99 12.89 -10.53
N ASN A 569 8.05 12.15 -10.25
CA ASN A 569 9.35 12.32 -10.91
C ASN A 569 9.44 11.49 -12.19
N VAL A 570 8.83 10.32 -12.20
CA VAL A 570 8.88 9.37 -13.32
C VAL A 570 8.14 9.89 -14.54
N VAL A 571 7.04 10.63 -14.39
CA VAL A 571 6.26 11.19 -15.50
C VAL A 571 7.14 12.01 -16.45
N VAL A 572 7.80 13.02 -15.91
CA VAL A 572 8.64 13.93 -16.71
C VAL A 572 9.90 13.21 -17.18
N LEU A 573 10.56 12.45 -16.31
CA LEU A 573 11.77 11.69 -16.66
C LEU A 573 11.51 10.73 -17.83
N ALA A 574 10.48 9.90 -17.73
CA ALA A 574 10.18 8.90 -18.74
C ALA A 574 9.75 9.55 -20.07
N HIS A 575 8.94 10.61 -20.01
CA HIS A 575 8.54 11.36 -21.20
C HIS A 575 9.76 11.95 -21.93
N GLN A 576 10.65 12.65 -21.21
CA GLN A 576 11.83 13.26 -21.81
C GLN A 576 12.79 12.20 -22.37
N THR A 577 13.02 11.11 -21.61
CA THR A 577 13.86 10.01 -22.05
C THR A 577 13.31 9.33 -23.31
N GLY A 578 11.99 9.11 -23.36
CA GLY A 578 11.33 8.49 -24.52
C GLY A 578 11.35 9.38 -25.76
N ALA A 579 11.13 10.68 -25.59
CA ALA A 579 11.20 11.65 -26.69
C ALA A 579 12.63 11.78 -27.24
N ASN A 580 13.64 11.92 -26.37
CA ASN A 580 15.04 12.05 -26.75
C ASN A 580 15.58 10.81 -27.49
N ALA A 581 15.09 9.63 -27.12
CA ALA A 581 15.50 8.38 -27.72
C ALA A 581 14.65 7.95 -28.93
N ALA A 582 13.61 8.71 -29.28
CA ALA A 582 12.60 8.31 -30.28
C ALA A 582 12.09 6.87 -30.03
N PHE A 583 11.64 6.59 -28.81
CA PHE A 583 11.43 5.25 -28.23
C PHE A 583 10.57 4.32 -29.11
N THR A 584 9.61 4.85 -29.84
CA THR A 584 8.76 4.08 -30.79
C THR A 584 9.15 4.30 -32.25
N GLY A 585 10.36 4.80 -32.51
CA GLY A 585 10.80 5.23 -33.83
C GLY A 585 10.40 6.67 -34.19
N ASP A 586 9.62 7.33 -33.33
CA ASP A 586 9.19 8.73 -33.46
C ASP A 586 9.37 9.46 -32.11
N ALA A 587 10.01 10.60 -32.12
CA ALA A 587 10.26 11.40 -30.92
C ALA A 587 8.96 11.93 -30.29
N ALA A 588 7.98 12.29 -31.09
CA ALA A 588 6.69 12.81 -30.59
C ALA A 588 5.87 11.73 -29.89
N ALA A 589 5.81 10.53 -30.44
CA ALA A 589 5.09 9.40 -29.88
C ALA A 589 5.89 8.68 -28.76
N GLY A 590 7.23 8.71 -28.86
CA GLY A 590 8.13 8.00 -27.93
C GLY A 590 8.04 8.50 -26.50
N GLY A 591 7.89 9.80 -26.30
CA GLY A 591 7.73 10.41 -24.99
C GLY A 591 6.49 9.88 -24.23
N PRO A 592 5.27 10.07 -24.74
CA PRO A 592 4.04 9.53 -24.14
C PRO A 592 4.07 8.01 -23.95
N ALA A 593 4.57 7.27 -24.95
CA ALA A 593 4.63 5.80 -24.90
C ALA A 593 5.49 5.27 -23.73
N LEU A 594 6.71 5.80 -23.57
CA LEU A 594 7.59 5.40 -22.49
C LEU A 594 7.04 5.88 -21.13
N MET A 595 6.43 7.07 -21.09
CA MET A 595 5.80 7.60 -19.88
C MET A 595 4.69 6.66 -19.37
N LEU A 596 3.77 6.26 -20.22
CA LEU A 596 2.67 5.35 -19.83
C LEU A 596 3.20 4.00 -19.34
N LEU A 597 4.18 3.45 -20.03
CA LEU A 597 4.81 2.18 -19.64
C LEU A 597 5.52 2.29 -18.28
N CYS A 598 6.21 3.41 -18.03
CA CYS A 598 6.90 3.66 -16.77
C CYS A 598 5.96 3.97 -15.60
N ILE A 599 4.86 4.68 -15.83
CA ILE A 599 3.80 4.86 -14.82
C ILE A 599 3.27 3.48 -14.43
N GLY A 600 2.88 2.64 -15.41
CA GLY A 600 2.46 1.26 -15.15
C GLY A 600 3.50 0.48 -14.36
N ALA A 601 4.77 0.56 -14.73
CA ALA A 601 5.86 -0.15 -14.06
C ALA A 601 6.02 0.25 -12.59
N VAL A 602 5.91 1.53 -12.26
CA VAL A 602 5.98 2.01 -10.86
C VAL A 602 4.77 1.50 -10.06
N LEU A 603 3.58 1.61 -10.62
CA LEU A 603 2.35 1.15 -9.97
C LEU A 603 2.41 -0.35 -9.68
N GLU A 604 2.82 -1.13 -10.66
CA GLU A 604 2.91 -2.60 -10.53
C GLU A 604 4.04 -3.06 -9.60
N GLY A 605 5.18 -2.37 -9.63
CA GLY A 605 6.25 -2.62 -8.68
C GLY A 605 5.84 -2.32 -7.24
N ALA A 606 5.13 -1.22 -7.03
CA ALA A 606 4.58 -0.86 -5.72
C ALA A 606 3.60 -1.94 -5.22
N ILE A 607 2.71 -2.43 -6.08
CA ILE A 607 1.76 -3.50 -5.74
C ILE A 607 2.47 -4.83 -5.46
N PHE A 608 3.45 -5.24 -6.29
CA PHE A 608 4.22 -6.45 -6.03
C PHE A 608 4.95 -6.40 -4.69
N GLY A 609 5.64 -5.28 -4.40
CA GLY A 609 6.41 -5.12 -3.17
C GLY A 609 5.51 -5.21 -1.94
N ASP A 610 4.36 -4.57 -1.98
CA ASP A 610 3.32 -4.64 -0.96
C ASP A 610 2.78 -6.06 -0.80
N HIS A 611 2.34 -6.68 -1.89
CA HIS A 611 1.74 -8.02 -1.94
C HIS A 611 2.67 -9.14 -1.42
N CYS A 612 3.99 -8.97 -1.42
CA CYS A 612 4.92 -10.00 -0.92
C CYS A 612 5.65 -9.58 0.36
N SER A 613 5.47 -8.35 0.85
CA SER A 613 6.15 -7.87 2.05
C SER A 613 5.51 -8.42 3.34
N PRO A 614 6.30 -9.00 4.25
CA PRO A 614 5.77 -9.46 5.54
C PRO A 614 5.37 -8.32 6.49
N ILE A 615 5.66 -7.07 6.14
CA ILE A 615 5.30 -5.88 6.92
C ILE A 615 4.20 -5.06 6.24
N SER A 616 3.68 -5.54 5.10
CA SER A 616 2.53 -4.92 4.43
C SER A 616 1.25 -5.12 5.25
N ASP A 617 0.45 -4.08 5.30
CA ASP A 617 -0.84 -4.10 5.99
C ASP A 617 -1.85 -5.01 5.29
N THR A 618 -1.90 -5.06 3.95
CA THR A 618 -2.79 -5.99 3.21
C THR A 618 -2.42 -7.45 3.45
N THR A 619 -1.13 -7.80 3.45
CA THR A 619 -0.64 -9.14 3.77
C THR A 619 -0.97 -9.53 5.22
N VAL A 620 -0.81 -8.59 6.16
CA VAL A 620 -1.20 -8.80 7.57
C VAL A 620 -2.71 -9.00 7.67
N LEU A 621 -3.52 -8.14 7.05
CA LEU A 621 -4.99 -8.20 7.11
C LEU A 621 -5.54 -9.46 6.42
N SER A 622 -4.96 -9.90 5.32
CA SER A 622 -5.31 -11.16 4.64
C SER A 622 -5.06 -12.37 5.53
N SER A 623 -3.91 -12.38 6.24
CA SER A 623 -3.61 -13.44 7.20
C SER A 623 -4.59 -13.46 8.37
N ILE A 624 -5.00 -12.28 8.89
CA ILE A 624 -5.99 -12.13 9.95
C ILE A 624 -7.37 -12.61 9.45
N GLY A 625 -7.81 -12.16 8.28
CA GLY A 625 -9.09 -12.54 7.68
C GLY A 625 -9.22 -14.05 7.49
N ALA A 626 -8.20 -14.68 6.93
CA ALA A 626 -8.14 -16.13 6.73
C ALA A 626 -7.82 -16.91 8.02
N ARG A 627 -7.41 -16.24 9.11
CA ARG A 627 -6.88 -16.86 10.36
C ARG A 627 -5.76 -17.84 10.08
N CYS A 628 -4.79 -17.46 9.30
CA CYS A 628 -3.53 -18.19 9.17
C CYS A 628 -2.37 -17.40 9.79
N SER A 629 -1.27 -18.05 10.05
CA SER A 629 -0.08 -17.35 10.54
C SER A 629 0.50 -16.49 9.42
N LEU A 630 0.88 -15.25 9.73
CA LEU A 630 1.49 -14.32 8.77
C LEU A 630 2.68 -14.94 8.05
N LEU A 631 3.56 -15.65 8.78
CA LEU A 631 4.72 -16.31 8.17
C LEU A 631 4.33 -17.50 7.28
N ALA A 632 3.27 -18.22 7.62
CA ALA A 632 2.77 -19.29 6.76
C ALA A 632 2.15 -18.69 5.49
N HIS A 633 1.38 -17.62 5.62
CA HIS A 633 0.81 -16.88 4.48
C HIS A 633 1.92 -16.38 3.54
N VAL A 634 2.84 -15.55 4.05
CA VAL A 634 3.97 -15.02 3.25
C VAL A 634 4.80 -16.14 2.64
N GLY A 635 5.14 -17.17 3.42
CA GLY A 635 5.96 -18.30 2.94
C GLY A 635 5.30 -19.14 1.83
N THR A 636 3.97 -19.22 1.82
CA THR A 636 3.21 -19.93 0.77
C THR A 636 2.91 -19.05 -0.43
N GLN A 637 2.69 -17.76 -0.25
CA GLN A 637 2.38 -16.78 -1.29
C GLN A 637 3.61 -16.37 -2.09
N LEU A 638 4.76 -16.18 -1.43
CA LEU A 638 5.98 -15.64 -2.04
C LEU A 638 6.40 -16.37 -3.34
N PRO A 639 6.38 -17.71 -3.45
CA PRO A 639 6.70 -18.38 -4.71
C PRO A 639 5.75 -18.03 -5.87
N TYR A 640 4.46 -17.78 -5.57
CA TYR A 640 3.46 -17.36 -6.55
C TYR A 640 3.68 -15.91 -6.97
N ALA A 641 3.89 -15.03 -6.01
CA ALA A 641 4.22 -13.63 -6.29
C ALA A 641 5.50 -13.50 -7.11
N LEU A 642 6.55 -14.31 -6.82
CA LEU A 642 7.79 -14.35 -7.60
C LEU A 642 7.60 -14.92 -9.02
N LEU A 643 6.70 -15.88 -9.22
CA LEU A 643 6.37 -16.37 -10.55
C LEU A 643 5.66 -15.29 -11.38
N ALA A 644 4.67 -14.59 -10.80
CA ALA A 644 4.01 -13.47 -11.45
C ALA A 644 5.00 -12.30 -11.71
N PHE A 645 5.89 -12.02 -10.77
CA PHE A 645 6.96 -11.03 -10.91
C PHE A 645 7.91 -11.37 -12.06
N ALA A 646 8.37 -12.61 -12.16
CA ALA A 646 9.21 -13.07 -13.26
C ALA A 646 8.48 -12.98 -14.60
N ALA A 647 7.20 -13.37 -14.67
CA ALA A 647 6.37 -13.20 -15.86
C ALA A 647 6.21 -11.72 -16.22
N THR A 648 6.04 -10.83 -15.26
CA THR A 648 5.95 -9.37 -15.46
C THR A 648 7.21 -8.81 -16.10
N ILE A 649 8.38 -9.25 -15.69
CA ILE A 649 9.65 -8.83 -16.29
C ILE A 649 9.83 -9.48 -17.67
N LEU A 650 9.78 -10.80 -17.74
CA LEU A 650 10.19 -11.57 -18.94
C LEU A 650 9.17 -11.54 -20.06
N CYS A 651 7.87 -11.51 -19.74
CA CYS A 651 6.80 -11.50 -20.73
C CYS A 651 6.08 -10.12 -20.79
N GLY A 652 6.28 -9.26 -19.80
CA GLY A 652 5.71 -7.90 -19.74
C GLY A 652 6.73 -6.84 -20.14
N TYR A 653 7.41 -6.21 -19.15
CA TYR A 653 8.17 -4.99 -19.38
C TYR A 653 9.36 -5.11 -20.34
N LEU A 654 10.13 -6.19 -20.32
CA LEU A 654 11.21 -6.36 -21.28
C LEU A 654 10.72 -6.43 -22.73
N PRO A 655 9.74 -7.29 -23.09
CA PRO A 655 9.20 -7.31 -24.45
C PRO A 655 8.46 -6.01 -24.83
N LEU A 656 7.70 -5.40 -23.91
CA LEU A 656 7.01 -4.14 -24.16
C LEU A 656 7.98 -2.99 -24.44
N ALA A 657 9.10 -2.95 -23.75
CA ALA A 657 10.13 -1.97 -24.01
C ALA A 657 10.81 -2.20 -25.36
N TRP A 658 11.00 -3.45 -25.77
CA TRP A 658 11.69 -3.81 -27.02
C TRP A 658 10.81 -3.71 -28.26
N PHE A 659 9.57 -4.24 -28.20
CA PHE A 659 8.63 -4.32 -29.33
C PHE A 659 7.64 -3.14 -29.37
N GLY A 660 7.66 -2.28 -28.35
CA GLY A 660 6.74 -1.15 -28.18
C GLY A 660 5.45 -1.51 -27.43
N PRO A 661 4.74 -0.49 -26.90
CA PRO A 661 3.52 -0.68 -26.11
C PRO A 661 2.39 -1.43 -26.82
N GLN A 662 2.31 -1.36 -28.15
CA GLN A 662 1.30 -2.06 -28.96
C GLN A 662 1.38 -3.60 -28.85
N ALA A 663 2.52 -4.14 -28.41
CA ALA A 663 2.71 -5.58 -28.22
C ALA A 663 2.02 -6.14 -26.97
N TRP A 664 1.35 -5.30 -26.15
CA TRP A 664 0.75 -5.71 -24.87
C TRP A 664 -0.15 -6.96 -24.94
N PRO A 665 -0.99 -7.20 -25.98
CA PRO A 665 -1.82 -8.40 -26.00
C PRO A 665 -1.00 -9.68 -26.12
N LEU A 666 0.07 -9.65 -26.94
CA LEU A 666 0.98 -10.78 -27.09
C LEU A 666 1.81 -11.00 -25.82
N CYS A 667 2.23 -9.95 -25.18
CA CYS A 667 2.96 -10.00 -23.90
C CYS A 667 2.11 -10.63 -22.79
N LEU A 668 0.85 -10.21 -22.65
CA LEU A 668 -0.08 -10.79 -21.67
C LEU A 668 -0.36 -12.27 -22.00
N LEU A 669 -0.65 -12.59 -23.25
CA LEU A 669 -0.87 -13.98 -23.67
C LEU A 669 0.37 -14.86 -23.42
N GLY A 670 1.56 -14.35 -23.76
CA GLY A 670 2.83 -15.04 -23.52
C GLY A 670 3.05 -15.34 -22.03
N GLY A 671 2.77 -14.38 -21.16
CA GLY A 671 2.86 -14.57 -19.72
C GLY A 671 1.86 -15.59 -19.17
N LEU A 672 0.61 -15.57 -19.66
CA LEU A 672 -0.40 -16.57 -19.31
C LEU A 672 0.04 -17.98 -19.72
N VAL A 673 0.53 -18.15 -20.95
CA VAL A 673 1.04 -19.43 -21.46
C VAL A 673 2.25 -19.89 -20.65
N ALA A 674 3.20 -19.00 -20.35
CA ALA A 674 4.39 -19.33 -19.58
C ALA A 674 4.02 -19.80 -18.15
N MET A 675 3.12 -19.10 -17.47
CA MET A 675 2.64 -19.50 -16.15
C MET A 675 1.85 -20.80 -16.16
N ALA A 676 0.99 -21.02 -17.18
CA ALA A 676 0.27 -22.29 -17.34
C ALA A 676 1.23 -23.45 -17.59
N LEU A 677 2.25 -23.25 -18.44
CA LEU A 677 3.30 -24.23 -18.69
C LEU A 677 4.10 -24.54 -17.43
N PHE A 678 4.50 -23.50 -16.67
CA PHE A 678 5.18 -23.70 -15.39
C PHE A 678 4.34 -24.54 -14.42
N LEU A 679 3.05 -24.20 -14.27
CA LEU A 679 2.14 -24.99 -13.42
C LEU A 679 1.99 -26.43 -13.93
N ARG A 680 2.00 -26.66 -15.24
CA ARG A 680 1.93 -28.00 -15.83
C ARG A 680 3.18 -28.83 -15.57
N LEU A 681 4.35 -28.22 -15.59
CA LEU A 681 5.65 -28.90 -15.45
C LEU A 681 6.05 -29.08 -13.97
N VAL A 682 5.89 -28.04 -13.16
CA VAL A 682 6.38 -28.00 -11.77
C VAL A 682 5.25 -28.26 -10.77
N GLY A 683 4.06 -27.75 -11.06
CA GLY A 683 2.89 -27.89 -10.19
C GLY A 683 2.41 -29.33 -10.12
N ARG A 684 1.85 -29.70 -8.97
CA ARG A 684 1.30 -31.04 -8.71
C ARG A 684 -0.11 -30.91 -8.14
N ASP A 685 -0.92 -31.96 -8.38
CA ASP A 685 -2.23 -32.07 -7.75
C ASP A 685 -2.10 -32.18 -6.24
N PRO A 686 -2.80 -31.35 -5.45
CA PRO A 686 -2.83 -31.46 -4.00
C PRO A 686 -3.62 -32.69 -3.50
N GLU A 687 -4.50 -33.29 -4.32
CA GLU A 687 -5.22 -34.48 -3.92
C GLU A 687 -4.27 -35.67 -3.73
N PRO A 688 -4.35 -36.39 -2.60
CA PRO A 688 -3.56 -37.60 -2.43
C PRO A 688 -4.01 -38.65 -3.45
N ARG A 689 -3.04 -39.19 -4.21
CA ARG A 689 -3.27 -40.37 -5.05
C ARG A 689 -3.39 -41.59 -4.17
#